data_52eb182175314e9d0b9732887efa804b
#
_entry.id   52eb182175314e9d0b9732887efa804b
#
_cell.length_a   1.000
_cell.length_b   1.000
_cell.length_c   1.000
_cell.angle_alpha   90.00
_cell.angle_beta   90.00
_cell.angle_gamma   90.00
#
_symmetry.space_group_name_H-M   'P 1'
#
loop_
_entity.id
_entity.type
_entity.pdbx_description
1 polymer ?
#
loop_
_entity_poly.entity_id
_entity_poly.type
_entity_poly.pdbx_seq_one_letter_code
_entity_poly.pdbx_strand_id
1 'polypeptide(L)'
;MTESVLWFDEVDKDDVDSVGGKGASLGEMVKNDFPVPGGFVVTAQAYRRLLQDTGIEDDLEEALDIDVEDSNALEKAHDSAVEIIRSAGMPDEMRKEIEEAYEAMGDDKFVAVRSSATAEDLPDASFAGQQETYLNVQGADELVERVKDCWASLFTERAIYYRVEKGFSHEDVNIAVVVQEMVDAEKSGVAFSSDPSTGDARVTVEAAWGLGESVVSGGVTPDNYVFDRETREVLEAKVACKKVMHVKDASTGETVEKKVPDERRDERVLSEDEINQIAEVAERLEEHYGTPQDIEWAIYDGELYVLQSRPITTIAESENGVKVDEDEDAGEVIVEGLGASPGKESGTVRIVRKLDEIDRIEEGDVMVTEQTTPDMVPAMKRSAAIVTNEGGLTSHAAIVSRELGKVAVVGTGNATTTLQDGDYVTVDGGKGKVTRGKPKKTETKPEPANGEIQQVAEPQSVTATDVKVNVSIPDAAETAAETGADGVGLLRMEHMVLELGKTPAKYVGDHGERAYIDRIVEGVQDVAEAFYPRPVRVRTLDAPTDEFRNLEGGDDEPVEHNPMMGYRGIRRALDEPDIFELELRAFRKLYELGYDNIEIMLPLVNDGDETAQARELMERAGLDTDEITWGVMIETPGSAMVVEDITDEGVDFVSFGTNDLTQYTLAADRNNEHVADIYNETHPGVLALMSRVIRICRERDVRTSICGQAGSNPEMVEFLVEEGITSVSANIDAVTDVRKRVARVEKRLMLNHARGNSEGNRE
;
A
#
# COMPACT_ATOMS: atom_id res chain seq x y z
N MET A 1 26.26 26.71 11.84
CA MET A 1 25.66 26.06 13.02
C MET A 1 24.30 25.63 12.53
N THR A 2 24.02 24.37 12.51
CA THR A 2 22.66 23.84 12.17
C THR A 2 21.74 24.16 13.33
N GLU A 3 20.66 24.88 13.08
CA GLU A 3 19.70 25.29 14.10
C GLU A 3 18.97 24.05 14.63
N SER A 4 18.88 23.93 15.98
CA SER A 4 18.19 22.78 16.62
C SER A 4 16.68 22.93 16.54
N VAL A 5 16.19 24.14 16.25
CA VAL A 5 14.76 24.47 16.19
C VAL A 5 14.47 25.26 14.91
N LEU A 6 13.38 24.93 14.25
CA LEU A 6 12.81 25.66 13.10
C LEU A 6 11.32 25.95 13.35
N TRP A 7 10.88 27.18 13.07
CA TRP A 7 9.45 27.55 13.17
C TRP A 7 8.67 27.05 11.96
N PHE A 8 7.37 26.81 12.09
CA PHE A 8 6.54 26.34 10.98
C PHE A 8 6.57 27.27 9.76
N ASP A 9 6.68 28.58 9.95
CA ASP A 9 6.78 29.56 8.85
C ASP A 9 8.15 29.57 8.15
N GLU A 10 9.16 28.90 8.73
CA GLU A 10 10.49 28.73 8.13
C GLU A 10 10.63 27.45 7.32
N VAL A 11 9.71 26.50 7.49
CA VAL A 11 9.72 25.12 6.93
C VAL A 11 8.74 24.97 5.77
N ASP A 12 9.04 24.12 4.79
CA ASP A 12 8.12 23.73 3.73
C ASP A 12 8.19 22.22 3.42
N LYS A 13 7.40 21.79 2.42
CA LYS A 13 7.30 20.37 2.05
C LYS A 13 8.61 19.72 1.62
N ASP A 14 9.63 20.50 1.23
CA ASP A 14 10.93 19.99 0.77
C ASP A 14 11.91 19.76 1.93
N ASP A 15 11.55 20.13 3.17
CA ASP A 15 12.39 20.05 4.36
C ASP A 15 12.24 18.74 5.17
N VAL A 16 11.65 17.68 4.57
CA VAL A 16 11.34 16.39 5.26
C VAL A 16 12.56 15.81 5.97
N ASP A 17 13.76 15.88 5.37
CA ASP A 17 15.02 15.39 5.97
C ASP A 17 15.39 16.06 7.29
N SER A 18 14.90 17.28 7.50
CA SER A 18 15.21 18.09 8.68
C SER A 18 14.11 18.07 9.72
N VAL A 19 12.83 18.01 9.28
CA VAL A 19 11.68 18.21 10.16
C VAL A 19 10.70 17.04 10.17
N GLY A 20 10.96 16.00 9.37
CA GLY A 20 10.08 14.85 9.18
C GLY A 20 8.79 15.19 8.41
N GLY A 21 8.02 14.20 8.03
CA GLY A 21 6.81 14.38 7.23
C GLY A 21 5.76 15.29 7.88
N LYS A 22 5.49 15.11 9.18
CA LYS A 22 4.52 15.98 9.91
C LYS A 22 4.97 17.42 9.98
N GLY A 23 6.25 17.65 10.29
CA GLY A 23 6.82 19.01 10.37
C GLY A 23 6.75 19.72 9.03
N ALA A 24 7.12 19.05 7.95
CA ALA A 24 7.09 19.55 6.58
C ALA A 24 5.65 19.90 6.13
N SER A 25 4.68 19.00 6.41
CA SER A 25 3.26 19.26 6.10
C SER A 25 2.71 20.46 6.86
N LEU A 26 2.97 20.58 8.16
CA LEU A 26 2.54 21.72 8.97
C LEU A 26 3.15 23.04 8.48
N GLY A 27 4.44 23.07 8.16
CA GLY A 27 5.10 24.23 7.62
C GLY A 27 4.55 24.66 6.27
N GLU A 28 4.35 23.72 5.35
CA GLU A 28 3.72 23.98 4.04
C GLU A 28 2.31 24.57 4.18
N MET A 29 1.50 24.02 5.11
CA MET A 29 0.16 24.54 5.37
C MET A 29 0.18 25.96 5.94
N VAL A 30 1.09 26.27 6.87
CA VAL A 30 1.24 27.63 7.43
C VAL A 30 1.62 28.64 6.34
N LYS A 31 2.58 28.30 5.46
CA LYS A 31 2.98 29.16 4.33
C LYS A 31 1.86 29.43 3.32
N ASN A 32 0.85 28.56 3.27
CA ASN A 32 -0.29 28.67 2.35
C ASN A 32 -1.60 29.12 3.04
N ASP A 33 -1.48 29.80 4.18
CA ASP A 33 -2.60 30.41 4.92
C ASP A 33 -3.71 29.42 5.32
N PHE A 34 -3.37 28.17 5.67
CA PHE A 34 -4.29 27.26 6.33
C PHE A 34 -4.31 27.53 7.84
N PRO A 35 -5.45 27.27 8.52
CA PRO A 35 -5.62 27.58 9.93
C PRO A 35 -4.93 26.54 10.83
N VAL A 36 -3.60 26.53 10.83
CA VAL A 36 -2.76 25.64 11.63
C VAL A 36 -2.40 26.33 12.94
N PRO A 37 -2.51 25.67 14.11
CA PRO A 37 -2.00 26.21 15.37
C PRO A 37 -0.50 26.47 15.29
N GLY A 38 -0.02 27.52 15.93
CA GLY A 38 1.39 27.89 15.94
C GLY A 38 2.30 26.82 16.54
N GLY A 39 3.57 26.80 16.15
CA GLY A 39 4.52 25.82 16.66
C GLY A 39 5.89 25.88 15.98
N PHE A 40 6.74 24.96 16.41
CA PHE A 40 8.09 24.79 15.89
C PHE A 40 8.47 23.30 15.84
N VAL A 41 9.55 22.98 15.17
CA VAL A 41 10.10 21.62 15.08
C VAL A 41 11.50 21.59 15.70
N VAL A 42 11.72 20.63 16.62
CA VAL A 42 13.07 20.24 17.03
C VAL A 42 13.60 19.31 15.94
N THR A 43 14.66 19.73 15.26
CA THR A 43 15.11 19.13 14.00
C THR A 43 15.71 17.72 14.16
N ALA A 44 15.74 16.93 13.11
CA ALA A 44 16.43 15.65 13.07
C ALA A 44 17.95 15.81 13.32
N GLN A 45 18.52 16.96 12.95
CA GLN A 45 19.91 17.29 13.26
C GLN A 45 20.14 17.50 14.76
N ALA A 46 19.14 17.97 15.51
CA ALA A 46 19.23 18.05 16.97
C ALA A 46 19.33 16.65 17.60
N TYR A 47 18.58 15.69 17.11
CA TYR A 47 18.70 14.30 17.53
C TYR A 47 20.10 13.72 17.27
N ARG A 48 20.62 13.85 16.05
CA ARG A 48 21.99 13.42 15.70
C ARG A 48 23.05 14.09 16.58
N ARG A 49 22.89 15.39 16.83
CA ARG A 49 23.79 16.16 17.70
C ARG A 49 23.75 15.66 19.15
N LEU A 50 22.55 15.26 19.67
CA LEU A 50 22.47 14.64 20.98
C LEU A 50 23.33 13.38 21.04
N LEU A 51 23.19 12.47 20.08
CA LEU A 51 23.94 11.20 20.05
C LEU A 51 25.44 11.46 20.03
N GLN A 52 25.90 12.36 19.17
CA GLN A 52 27.33 12.69 19.01
C GLN A 52 27.93 13.42 20.22
N ASP A 53 27.25 14.46 20.73
CA ASP A 53 27.79 15.29 21.84
C ASP A 53 27.78 14.52 23.16
N THR A 54 26.89 13.56 23.34
CA THR A 54 26.84 12.69 24.54
C THR A 54 27.64 11.40 24.39
N GLY A 55 27.98 10.99 23.15
CA GLY A 55 28.76 9.80 22.85
C GLY A 55 28.03 8.50 23.14
N ILE A 56 26.66 8.48 23.06
CA ILE A 56 25.84 7.30 23.33
C ILE A 56 25.60 6.44 22.08
N GLU A 57 26.14 6.78 20.91
CA GLU A 57 26.02 6.03 19.68
C GLU A 57 26.49 4.59 19.85
N ASP A 58 27.72 4.40 20.37
CA ASP A 58 28.31 3.07 20.61
C ASP A 58 27.47 2.23 21.61
N ASP A 59 26.92 2.88 22.66
CA ASP A 59 26.08 2.22 23.67
C ASP A 59 24.73 1.75 23.07
N LEU A 60 24.14 2.53 22.16
CA LEU A 60 22.93 2.18 21.44
C LEU A 60 23.18 1.02 20.46
N GLU A 61 24.28 1.07 19.70
CA GLU A 61 24.66 0.00 18.78
C GLU A 61 24.85 -1.33 19.54
N GLU A 62 25.56 -1.31 20.69
CA GLU A 62 25.72 -2.51 21.54
C GLU A 62 24.38 -3.02 22.09
N ALA A 63 23.46 -2.13 22.46
CA ALA A 63 22.14 -2.51 22.99
C ALA A 63 21.22 -3.12 21.93
N LEU A 64 21.41 -2.75 20.67
CA LEU A 64 20.57 -3.16 19.52
C LEU A 64 21.17 -4.32 18.71
N ASP A 65 22.42 -4.75 19.00
CA ASP A 65 23.02 -5.93 18.37
C ASP A 65 22.48 -7.21 19.02
N ILE A 66 21.25 -7.60 18.63
CA ILE A 66 20.50 -8.70 19.20
C ILE A 66 19.91 -9.59 18.10
N ASP A 67 19.55 -10.81 18.48
CA ASP A 67 18.64 -11.63 17.69
C ASP A 67 17.19 -11.18 17.93
N VAL A 68 16.58 -10.54 16.92
CA VAL A 68 15.21 -9.98 17.03
C VAL A 68 14.12 -11.04 17.07
N GLU A 69 14.42 -12.31 16.74
CA GLU A 69 13.49 -13.44 16.90
C GLU A 69 13.38 -13.89 18.37
N ASP A 70 14.33 -13.50 19.25
CA ASP A 70 14.21 -13.70 20.69
C ASP A 70 13.46 -12.54 21.34
N SER A 71 12.17 -12.74 21.61
CA SER A 71 11.29 -11.74 22.24
C SER A 71 11.85 -11.17 23.55
N ASN A 72 12.58 -11.96 24.35
CA ASN A 72 13.19 -11.47 25.60
C ASN A 72 14.44 -10.61 25.33
N ALA A 73 15.17 -10.88 24.23
CA ALA A 73 16.27 -10.02 23.81
C ALA A 73 15.74 -8.70 23.25
N LEU A 74 14.65 -8.75 22.48
CA LEU A 74 13.97 -7.58 21.90
C LEU A 74 13.41 -6.65 23.00
N GLU A 75 12.72 -7.18 24.02
CA GLU A 75 12.24 -6.42 25.18
C GLU A 75 13.40 -5.71 25.93
N LYS A 76 14.51 -6.42 26.14
CA LYS A 76 15.70 -5.84 26.79
C LYS A 76 16.37 -4.77 25.95
N ALA A 77 16.43 -4.96 24.65
CA ALA A 77 17.00 -3.97 23.73
C ALA A 77 16.18 -2.68 23.74
N HIS A 78 14.84 -2.82 23.71
CA HIS A 78 13.92 -1.71 23.90
C HIS A 78 14.18 -0.97 25.21
N ASP A 79 14.12 -1.66 26.35
CA ASP A 79 14.31 -1.05 27.66
C ASP A 79 15.66 -0.34 27.77
N SER A 80 16.73 -0.97 27.26
CA SER A 80 18.08 -0.41 27.28
C SER A 80 18.20 0.83 26.41
N ALA A 81 17.70 0.80 25.18
CA ALA A 81 17.77 1.95 24.26
C ALA A 81 16.97 3.16 24.82
N VAL A 82 15.77 2.91 25.33
CA VAL A 82 14.94 3.94 25.98
C VAL A 82 15.66 4.55 27.18
N GLU A 83 16.28 3.74 28.04
CA GLU A 83 17.02 4.22 29.21
C GLU A 83 18.27 5.04 28.80
N ILE A 84 19.01 4.60 27.77
CA ILE A 84 20.17 5.32 27.23
C ILE A 84 19.76 6.72 26.78
N ILE A 85 18.71 6.85 25.96
CA ILE A 85 18.27 8.15 25.46
C ILE A 85 17.73 9.05 26.57
N ARG A 86 16.87 8.51 27.44
CA ARG A 86 16.29 9.28 28.56
C ARG A 86 17.34 9.76 29.56
N SER A 87 18.35 8.96 29.82
CA SER A 87 19.45 9.33 30.73
C SER A 87 20.48 10.27 30.11
N ALA A 88 20.52 10.39 28.77
CA ALA A 88 21.40 11.30 28.09
C ALA A 88 21.15 12.75 28.49
N GLY A 89 22.19 13.46 28.85
CA GLY A 89 22.14 14.90 29.15
C GLY A 89 21.94 15.71 27.89
N MET A 90 20.85 16.45 27.76
CA MET A 90 20.68 17.35 26.62
C MET A 90 21.75 18.43 26.63
N PRO A 91 22.49 18.68 25.52
CA PRO A 91 23.48 19.74 25.45
C PRO A 91 22.91 21.12 25.82
N ASP A 92 23.60 21.89 26.65
CA ASP A 92 23.10 23.16 27.23
C ASP A 92 22.62 24.16 26.18
N GLU A 93 23.28 24.24 25.02
CA GLU A 93 22.94 25.15 23.95
C GLU A 93 21.63 24.72 23.26
N MET A 94 21.45 23.40 22.98
CA MET A 94 20.24 22.83 22.40
C MET A 94 19.06 23.00 23.35
N ARG A 95 19.26 22.68 24.62
CA ARG A 95 18.23 22.87 25.65
C ARG A 95 17.73 24.31 25.67
N LYS A 96 18.68 25.25 25.63
CA LYS A 96 18.37 26.68 25.63
C LYS A 96 17.60 27.12 24.38
N GLU A 97 17.96 26.61 23.19
CA GLU A 97 17.24 26.91 21.95
C GLU A 97 15.75 26.42 22.02
N ILE A 98 15.52 25.23 22.57
CA ILE A 98 14.14 24.66 22.77
C ILE A 98 13.37 25.50 23.81
N GLU A 99 13.99 25.84 24.95
CA GLU A 99 13.38 26.65 26.01
C GLU A 99 13.01 28.06 25.48
N GLU A 100 13.91 28.73 24.76
CA GLU A 100 13.69 30.05 24.18
C GLU A 100 12.55 30.03 23.10
N ALA A 101 12.46 28.94 22.31
CA ALA A 101 11.39 28.78 21.36
C ALA A 101 10.03 28.56 22.05
N TYR A 102 9.99 27.76 23.11
CA TYR A 102 8.76 27.55 23.88
C TYR A 102 8.30 28.84 24.58
N GLU A 103 9.21 29.59 25.20
CA GLU A 103 8.91 30.88 25.82
C GLU A 103 8.39 31.90 24.80
N ALA A 104 8.88 31.87 23.55
CA ALA A 104 8.42 32.75 22.48
C ALA A 104 7.00 32.44 22.00
N MET A 105 6.49 31.20 22.19
CA MET A 105 5.06 30.87 21.95
C MET A 105 4.12 31.53 22.98
N GLY A 106 4.64 31.86 24.16
CA GLY A 106 3.91 32.52 25.26
C GLY A 106 4.06 31.76 26.59
N ASP A 107 4.01 32.51 27.71
CA ASP A 107 4.16 31.96 29.05
C ASP A 107 3.05 30.92 29.32
N ASP A 108 3.43 29.75 29.81
CA ASP A 108 2.55 28.66 30.26
C ASP A 108 1.59 28.07 29.20
N LYS A 109 1.95 28.14 27.91
CA LYS A 109 1.17 27.46 26.85
C LYS A 109 1.20 25.96 26.99
N PHE A 110 0.04 25.34 26.76
CA PHE A 110 -0.02 23.88 26.56
C PHE A 110 0.35 23.55 25.11
N VAL A 111 1.19 22.53 24.92
CA VAL A 111 1.62 22.09 23.62
C VAL A 111 1.40 20.58 23.43
N ALA A 112 1.21 20.16 22.20
CA ALA A 112 1.33 18.78 21.77
C ALA A 112 2.77 18.54 21.29
N VAL A 113 3.40 17.48 21.77
CA VAL A 113 4.76 17.08 21.40
C VAL A 113 4.63 15.76 20.63
N ARG A 114 4.95 15.80 19.34
CA ARG A 114 4.69 14.70 18.40
C ARG A 114 5.96 14.27 17.71
N SER A 115 6.24 13.00 17.67
CA SER A 115 7.31 12.47 16.83
C SER A 115 6.99 12.66 15.35
N SER A 116 8.02 13.03 14.58
CA SER A 116 7.98 13.26 13.13
C SER A 116 9.20 12.59 12.51
N ALA A 117 9.04 11.33 12.11
CA ALA A 117 10.15 10.60 11.49
C ALA A 117 10.41 11.12 10.07
N THR A 118 11.68 11.09 9.67
CA THR A 118 12.07 11.44 8.31
C THR A 118 11.67 10.37 7.27
N ALA A 119 11.22 9.21 7.74
CA ALA A 119 10.83 8.05 6.93
C ALA A 119 9.37 7.59 7.17
N GLU A 120 8.47 8.47 7.66
CA GLU A 120 7.13 8.09 8.13
C GLU A 120 6.13 7.74 7.02
N ASP A 121 6.21 8.41 5.86
CA ASP A 121 5.24 8.34 4.76
C ASP A 121 5.81 7.69 3.50
N LEU A 122 6.68 6.69 3.65
CA LEU A 122 7.21 5.97 2.50
C LEU A 122 6.18 4.99 1.92
N PRO A 123 6.07 4.88 0.58
CA PRO A 123 5.09 4.02 -0.08
C PRO A 123 5.13 2.55 0.31
N ASP A 124 6.32 2.05 0.73
CA ASP A 124 6.57 0.64 1.05
C ASP A 124 6.83 0.38 2.55
N ALA A 125 6.80 1.40 3.39
CA ALA A 125 7.08 1.29 4.81
C ALA A 125 6.19 2.24 5.62
N SER A 126 5.00 1.79 6.03
CA SER A 126 4.14 2.57 6.92
C SER A 126 4.58 2.38 8.37
N PHE A 127 5.22 3.39 8.93
CA PHE A 127 5.43 3.52 10.38
C PHE A 127 4.19 4.09 11.08
N ALA A 128 3.04 4.14 10.41
CA ALA A 128 1.80 4.65 10.94
C ALA A 128 1.41 3.93 12.25
N GLY A 129 1.13 4.70 13.29
CA GLY A 129 0.73 4.18 14.61
C GLY A 129 1.87 3.63 15.48
N GLN A 130 3.14 3.84 15.11
CA GLN A 130 4.30 3.43 15.91
C GLN A 130 4.92 4.59 16.72
N GLN A 131 4.39 5.80 16.58
CA GLN A 131 5.00 7.03 17.06
C GLN A 131 4.19 7.63 18.22
N GLU A 132 4.92 8.17 19.19
CA GLU A 132 4.36 8.73 20.42
C GLU A 132 3.89 10.17 20.23
N THR A 133 2.77 10.49 20.86
CA THR A 133 2.21 11.85 20.95
C THR A 133 1.91 12.16 22.40
N TYR A 134 2.45 13.26 22.90
CA TYR A 134 2.23 13.75 24.26
C TYR A 134 1.39 15.01 24.19
N LEU A 135 0.18 14.96 24.73
CA LEU A 135 -0.75 16.08 24.76
C LEU A 135 -0.66 16.83 26.08
N ASN A 136 -1.05 18.11 26.05
CA ASN A 136 -1.13 18.98 27.23
C ASN A 136 0.19 19.13 28.00
N VAL A 137 1.33 19.10 27.30
CA VAL A 137 2.64 19.36 27.89
C VAL A 137 2.75 20.84 28.25
N GLN A 138 3.18 21.15 29.48
CA GLN A 138 3.30 22.52 29.97
C GLN A 138 4.61 22.74 30.73
N GLY A 139 5.34 23.77 30.35
CA GLY A 139 6.62 24.13 30.94
C GLY A 139 7.83 23.60 30.19
N ALA A 140 8.90 24.39 30.17
CA ALA A 140 10.09 24.11 29.36
C ALA A 140 10.80 22.82 29.80
N ASP A 141 10.88 22.55 31.13
CA ASP A 141 11.51 21.33 31.63
C ASP A 141 10.76 20.08 31.16
N GLU A 142 9.43 20.08 31.27
CA GLU A 142 8.60 18.95 30.81
C GLU A 142 8.70 18.79 29.28
N LEU A 143 8.68 19.88 28.51
CA LEU A 143 8.86 19.84 27.06
C LEU A 143 10.15 19.13 26.69
N VAL A 144 11.28 19.49 27.31
CA VAL A 144 12.59 18.87 27.04
C VAL A 144 12.56 17.36 27.31
N GLU A 145 11.89 16.92 28.40
CA GLU A 145 11.75 15.48 28.68
C GLU A 145 10.88 14.79 27.63
N ARG A 146 9.76 15.41 27.18
CA ARG A 146 8.93 14.84 26.13
C ARG A 146 9.61 14.79 24.76
N VAL A 147 10.48 15.75 24.46
CA VAL A 147 11.34 15.68 23.27
C VAL A 147 12.23 14.43 23.32
N LYS A 148 12.85 14.12 24.45
CA LYS A 148 13.64 12.90 24.63
C LYS A 148 12.76 11.63 24.54
N ASP A 149 11.54 11.67 25.10
CA ASP A 149 10.60 10.56 24.99
C ASP A 149 10.21 10.30 23.52
N CYS A 150 9.98 11.34 22.72
CA CYS A 150 9.76 11.20 21.26
C CYS A 150 10.96 10.56 20.57
N TRP A 151 12.19 10.96 20.91
CA TRP A 151 13.40 10.33 20.35
C TRP A 151 13.53 8.86 20.78
N ALA A 152 13.19 8.53 22.02
CA ALA A 152 13.19 7.17 22.53
C ALA A 152 12.14 6.26 21.83
N SER A 153 11.05 6.85 21.32
CA SER A 153 10.01 6.08 20.61
C SER A 153 10.50 5.44 19.29
N LEU A 154 11.65 5.85 18.77
CA LEU A 154 12.32 5.12 17.67
C LEU A 154 12.70 3.69 18.03
N PHE A 155 12.78 3.34 19.31
CA PHE A 155 13.29 2.07 19.80
C PHE A 155 12.23 1.25 20.50
N THR A 156 10.94 1.36 20.09
CA THR A 156 9.93 0.39 20.49
C THR A 156 10.30 -1.00 19.95
N GLU A 157 9.91 -2.07 20.65
CA GLU A 157 10.16 -3.46 20.23
C GLU A 157 9.78 -3.68 18.76
N ARG A 158 8.60 -3.19 18.38
CA ARG A 158 8.10 -3.28 17.01
C ARG A 158 8.97 -2.51 16.00
N ALA A 159 9.43 -1.30 16.37
CA ALA A 159 10.27 -0.48 15.51
C ALA A 159 11.69 -1.07 15.34
N ILE A 160 12.23 -1.70 16.41
CA ILE A 160 13.51 -2.43 16.34
C ILE A 160 13.35 -3.66 15.43
N TYR A 161 12.34 -4.51 15.69
CA TYR A 161 12.05 -5.70 14.90
C TYR A 161 11.86 -5.36 13.43
N TYR A 162 11.00 -4.37 13.13
CA TYR A 162 10.69 -3.96 11.76
C TYR A 162 11.91 -3.48 10.98
N ARG A 163 12.78 -2.67 11.61
CA ARG A 163 14.01 -2.20 10.96
C ARG A 163 14.95 -3.35 10.62
N VAL A 164 15.15 -4.27 11.54
CA VAL A 164 16.01 -5.44 11.31
C VAL A 164 15.41 -6.35 10.22
N GLU A 165 14.09 -6.62 10.29
CA GLU A 165 13.39 -7.43 9.28
C GLU A 165 13.48 -6.83 7.87
N LYS A 166 13.42 -5.50 7.77
CA LYS A 166 13.53 -4.78 6.51
C LYS A 166 14.98 -4.44 6.11
N GLY A 167 15.96 -4.74 6.95
CA GLY A 167 17.37 -4.51 6.70
C GLY A 167 17.81 -3.04 6.84
N PHE A 168 17.01 -2.21 7.52
CA PHE A 168 17.40 -0.83 7.83
C PHE A 168 18.42 -0.78 8.97
N SER A 169 19.49 0.01 8.81
CA SER A 169 20.37 0.31 9.92
C SER A 169 19.64 1.18 10.95
N HIS A 170 19.86 0.88 12.23
CA HIS A 170 19.34 1.71 13.32
C HIS A 170 19.90 3.13 13.32
N GLU A 171 21.07 3.35 12.70
CA GLU A 171 21.76 4.65 12.58
C GLU A 171 21.17 5.55 11.50
N ASP A 172 20.52 4.98 10.47
CA ASP A 172 20.03 5.72 9.32
C ASP A 172 18.67 6.38 9.58
N VAL A 173 17.92 5.93 10.61
CA VAL A 173 16.61 6.47 10.93
C VAL A 173 16.74 7.69 11.84
N ASN A 174 16.21 8.81 11.38
CA ASN A 174 16.23 10.07 12.09
C ASN A 174 14.80 10.50 12.46
N ILE A 175 14.70 11.30 13.50
CA ILE A 175 13.42 11.79 14.01
C ILE A 175 13.52 13.25 14.39
N ALA A 176 12.60 14.04 13.90
CA ALA A 176 12.30 15.37 14.38
C ALA A 176 11.15 15.32 15.39
N VAL A 177 10.95 16.39 16.13
CA VAL A 177 9.85 16.48 17.09
C VAL A 177 9.08 17.77 16.85
N VAL A 178 7.81 17.63 16.50
CA VAL A 178 6.86 18.74 16.31
C VAL A 178 6.37 19.20 17.68
N VAL A 179 6.48 20.48 17.97
CA VAL A 179 5.93 21.14 19.15
C VAL A 179 4.87 22.13 18.67
N GLN A 180 3.60 21.78 18.86
CA GLN A 180 2.45 22.52 18.34
C GLN A 180 1.57 23.02 19.49
N GLU A 181 1.05 24.26 19.39
CA GLU A 181 0.10 24.78 20.38
C GLU A 181 -1.15 23.90 20.47
N MET A 182 -1.53 23.51 21.69
CA MET A 182 -2.72 22.72 21.94
C MET A 182 -3.99 23.51 21.71
N VAL A 183 -4.89 22.96 20.93
CA VAL A 183 -6.27 23.45 20.81
C VAL A 183 -7.12 22.74 21.88
N ASP A 184 -7.76 23.51 22.77
CA ASP A 184 -8.71 22.97 23.79
C ASP A 184 -10.05 22.65 23.11
N ALA A 185 -10.03 21.65 22.24
CA ALA A 185 -11.11 21.38 21.31
C ALA A 185 -12.45 21.08 21.99
N GLU A 186 -13.50 21.78 21.57
CA GLU A 186 -14.90 21.45 21.92
C GLU A 186 -15.43 20.31 21.05
N LYS A 187 -14.95 20.27 19.80
CA LYS A 187 -15.26 19.28 18.77
C LYS A 187 -14.01 19.00 17.97
N SER A 188 -13.83 17.78 17.57
CA SER A 188 -12.70 17.39 16.74
C SER A 188 -13.04 16.16 15.92
N GLY A 189 -12.17 15.82 14.97
CA GLY A 189 -12.37 14.66 14.15
C GLY A 189 -11.38 14.58 12.99
N VAL A 190 -11.79 13.81 12.01
CA VAL A 190 -11.04 13.59 10.78
C VAL A 190 -11.91 13.93 9.58
N ALA A 191 -11.32 14.46 8.53
CA ALA A 191 -11.99 14.69 7.26
C ALA A 191 -11.16 14.09 6.13
N PHE A 192 -11.84 13.34 5.25
CA PHE A 192 -11.27 12.84 4.02
C PHE A 192 -11.73 13.73 2.88
N SER A 193 -10.80 14.27 2.13
CA SER A 193 -11.14 15.13 0.99
C SER A 193 -11.80 14.36 -0.15
N SER A 194 -11.56 13.05 -0.24
CA SER A 194 -12.27 12.08 -1.10
C SER A 194 -12.65 10.86 -0.27
N ASP A 195 -13.71 10.14 -0.63
CA ASP A 195 -14.15 8.95 0.12
C ASP A 195 -13.03 7.90 0.14
N PRO A 196 -12.51 7.52 1.32
CA PRO A 196 -11.37 6.62 1.43
C PRO A 196 -11.67 5.18 1.02
N SER A 197 -12.94 4.81 0.87
CA SER A 197 -13.38 3.45 0.51
C SER A 197 -13.72 3.31 -0.97
N THR A 198 -14.25 4.38 -1.60
CA THR A 198 -14.74 4.36 -2.98
C THR A 198 -13.91 5.24 -3.92
N GLY A 199 -13.10 6.17 -3.38
CA GLY A 199 -12.40 7.18 -4.18
C GLY A 199 -13.31 8.26 -4.78
N ASP A 200 -14.62 8.25 -4.46
CA ASP A 200 -15.56 9.26 -4.92
C ASP A 200 -15.14 10.65 -4.43
N ALA A 201 -15.27 11.66 -5.30
CA ALA A 201 -14.98 13.06 -4.98
C ALA A 201 -16.04 13.68 -4.04
N ARG A 202 -16.23 13.05 -2.87
CA ARG A 202 -17.10 13.49 -1.78
C ARG A 202 -16.30 13.65 -0.52
N VAL A 203 -16.53 14.72 0.23
CA VAL A 203 -15.86 14.89 1.52
C VAL A 203 -16.57 14.05 2.57
N THR A 204 -15.83 13.19 3.25
CA THR A 204 -16.34 12.44 4.41
C THR A 204 -15.76 13.04 5.68
N VAL A 205 -16.63 13.38 6.65
CA VAL A 205 -16.22 14.01 7.92
C VAL A 205 -16.66 13.14 9.08
N GLU A 206 -15.71 12.73 9.91
CA GLU A 206 -15.94 12.10 11.21
C GLU A 206 -15.81 13.13 12.32
N ALA A 207 -16.71 13.12 13.31
CA ALA A 207 -16.73 14.11 14.38
C ALA A 207 -17.13 13.54 15.74
N ALA A 208 -16.42 13.95 16.79
CA ALA A 208 -16.73 13.66 18.18
C ALA A 208 -16.60 14.91 19.09
N TRP A 209 -17.06 14.77 20.33
CA TRP A 209 -16.90 15.80 21.34
C TRP A 209 -15.52 15.74 22.00
N GLY A 210 -14.92 16.91 22.21
CA GLY A 210 -13.63 17.04 22.90
C GLY A 210 -12.42 16.85 21.97
N LEU A 211 -11.32 16.33 22.50
CA LEU A 211 -10.04 16.14 21.81
C LEU A 211 -10.09 14.98 20.82
N GLY A 212 -9.41 15.11 19.66
CA GLY A 212 -9.44 14.18 18.54
C GLY A 212 -8.80 12.81 18.80
N GLU A 213 -7.99 12.67 19.87
CA GLU A 213 -7.34 11.41 20.22
C GLU A 213 -8.33 10.24 20.32
N SER A 214 -9.54 10.48 20.84
CA SER A 214 -10.58 9.46 20.96
C SER A 214 -11.13 8.95 19.61
N VAL A 215 -11.10 9.79 18.57
CA VAL A 215 -11.51 9.44 17.21
C VAL A 215 -10.40 8.65 16.52
N VAL A 216 -9.17 9.15 16.56
CA VAL A 216 -8.00 8.54 15.91
C VAL A 216 -7.65 7.19 16.54
N SER A 217 -7.73 7.06 17.86
CA SER A 217 -7.50 5.78 18.57
C SER A 217 -8.64 4.77 18.40
N GLY A 218 -9.79 5.19 17.88
CA GLY A 218 -10.99 4.34 17.75
C GLY A 218 -11.73 4.09 19.05
N GLY A 219 -11.40 4.83 20.13
CA GLY A 219 -12.05 4.70 21.45
C GLY A 219 -13.49 5.23 21.50
N VAL A 220 -13.90 5.98 20.49
CA VAL A 220 -15.26 6.52 20.34
C VAL A 220 -15.75 6.27 18.93
N THR A 221 -17.01 5.89 18.77
CA THR A 221 -17.67 5.88 17.46
C THR A 221 -18.12 7.31 17.14
N PRO A 222 -17.51 7.97 16.13
CA PRO A 222 -17.84 9.34 15.77
C PRO A 222 -19.14 9.44 14.95
N ASP A 223 -19.72 10.63 14.89
CA ASP A 223 -20.69 10.95 13.86
C ASP A 223 -19.99 10.92 12.50
N ASN A 224 -20.69 10.47 11.45
CA ASN A 224 -20.17 10.44 10.10
C ASN A 224 -21.06 11.25 9.17
N TYR A 225 -20.45 12.13 8.37
CA TYR A 225 -21.14 13.02 7.42
C TYR A 225 -20.52 12.84 6.05
N VAL A 226 -21.37 12.67 5.03
CA VAL A 226 -20.95 12.65 3.62
C VAL A 226 -21.46 13.95 2.97
N PHE A 227 -20.52 14.74 2.45
CA PHE A 227 -20.76 16.04 1.85
C PHE A 227 -20.46 16.02 0.36
N ASP A 228 -21.39 16.54 -0.42
CA ASP A 228 -21.25 16.65 -1.87
C ASP A 228 -20.62 18.01 -2.25
N ARG A 229 -19.47 17.96 -2.94
CA ARG A 229 -18.69 19.12 -3.33
C ARG A 229 -19.40 20.01 -4.36
N GLU A 230 -20.20 19.41 -5.28
CA GLU A 230 -20.87 20.14 -6.36
C GLU A 230 -22.12 20.84 -5.85
N THR A 231 -22.97 20.13 -5.11
CA THR A 231 -24.25 20.68 -4.60
C THR A 231 -24.09 21.46 -3.32
N ARG A 232 -22.96 21.28 -2.60
CA ARG A 232 -22.69 21.87 -1.25
C ARG A 232 -23.73 21.43 -0.21
N GLU A 233 -24.23 20.21 -0.33
CA GLU A 233 -25.24 19.63 0.57
C GLU A 233 -24.70 18.42 1.31
N VAL A 234 -25.15 18.22 2.54
CA VAL A 234 -24.89 16.98 3.30
C VAL A 234 -25.80 15.88 2.76
N LEU A 235 -25.23 14.89 2.09
CA LEU A 235 -25.96 13.76 1.51
C LEU A 235 -26.39 12.74 2.56
N GLU A 236 -25.53 12.49 3.54
CA GLU A 236 -25.76 11.53 4.60
C GLU A 236 -25.20 12.05 5.93
N ALA A 237 -25.93 11.82 7.01
CA ALA A 237 -25.48 12.10 8.37
C ALA A 237 -25.87 10.93 9.29
N LYS A 238 -24.87 10.16 9.68
CA LYS A 238 -25.02 9.09 10.68
C LYS A 238 -24.59 9.63 12.05
N VAL A 239 -25.53 9.77 12.96
CA VAL A 239 -25.28 10.24 14.33
C VAL A 239 -25.07 9.04 15.23
N ALA A 240 -23.86 8.90 15.79
CA ALA A 240 -23.52 7.84 16.71
C ALA A 240 -23.85 8.18 18.16
N CYS A 241 -23.94 7.16 19.03
CA CYS A 241 -24.07 7.37 20.48
C CYS A 241 -22.67 7.55 21.11
N LYS A 242 -22.24 8.80 21.28
CA LYS A 242 -20.93 9.18 21.85
C LYS A 242 -20.95 9.07 23.36
N LYS A 243 -20.45 7.97 23.95
CA LYS A 243 -20.52 7.67 25.39
C LYS A 243 -19.49 8.43 26.20
N VAL A 244 -18.29 8.62 25.65
CA VAL A 244 -17.14 9.25 26.30
C VAL A 244 -16.53 10.33 25.41
N MET A 245 -15.77 11.22 26.01
CA MET A 245 -14.98 12.25 25.33
C MET A 245 -13.68 12.48 26.11
N HIS A 246 -12.61 12.79 25.40
CA HIS A 246 -11.36 13.22 26.01
C HIS A 246 -11.35 14.74 26.15
N VAL A 247 -11.01 15.22 27.31
CA VAL A 247 -10.91 16.66 27.58
C VAL A 247 -9.74 16.95 28.50
N LYS A 248 -9.24 18.17 28.46
CA LYS A 248 -8.26 18.62 29.42
C LYS A 248 -8.91 18.82 30.79
N ASP A 249 -8.34 18.27 31.86
CA ASP A 249 -8.78 18.54 33.23
C ASP A 249 -8.26 19.91 33.68
N ALA A 250 -9.16 20.81 34.06
CA ALA A 250 -8.81 22.17 34.40
C ALA A 250 -7.94 22.29 35.68
N SER A 251 -7.84 21.23 36.49
CA SER A 251 -7.08 21.22 37.74
C SER A 251 -5.69 20.60 37.64
N THR A 252 -5.52 19.61 36.77
CA THR A 252 -4.25 18.89 36.57
C THR A 252 -3.57 19.25 35.28
N GLY A 253 -4.31 19.78 34.28
CA GLY A 253 -3.82 19.98 32.94
C GLY A 253 -3.75 18.71 32.08
N GLU A 254 -4.00 17.53 32.65
CA GLU A 254 -3.89 16.25 31.97
C GLU A 254 -5.10 15.97 31.07
N THR A 255 -4.90 15.17 30.02
CA THR A 255 -6.01 14.59 29.23
C THR A 255 -6.72 13.53 30.08
N VAL A 256 -8.02 13.66 30.25
CA VAL A 256 -8.85 12.72 30.99
C VAL A 256 -10.09 12.32 30.20
N GLU A 257 -10.45 11.04 30.30
CA GLU A 257 -11.71 10.56 29.77
C GLU A 257 -12.88 11.03 30.67
N LYS A 258 -13.87 11.68 30.08
CA LYS A 258 -15.12 12.08 30.70
C LYS A 258 -16.32 11.48 29.97
N LYS A 259 -17.37 11.14 30.72
CA LYS A 259 -18.64 10.74 30.14
C LYS A 259 -19.30 11.93 29.44
N VAL A 260 -19.74 11.73 28.20
CA VAL A 260 -20.59 12.72 27.52
C VAL A 260 -21.91 12.82 28.27
N PRO A 261 -22.40 14.05 28.59
CA PRO A 261 -23.71 14.23 29.22
C PRO A 261 -24.81 13.51 28.41
N ASP A 262 -25.74 12.86 29.12
CA ASP A 262 -26.79 12.03 28.46
C ASP A 262 -27.57 12.79 27.38
N GLU A 263 -27.75 14.10 27.54
CA GLU A 263 -28.45 14.98 26.61
C GLU A 263 -27.69 15.16 25.28
N ARG A 264 -26.34 15.04 25.30
CA ARG A 264 -25.45 15.28 24.14
C ARG A 264 -24.97 13.99 23.45
N ARG A 265 -25.23 12.81 24.01
CA ARG A 265 -24.72 11.56 23.47
C ARG A 265 -25.20 11.26 22.07
N ASP A 266 -26.48 11.54 21.83
CA ASP A 266 -27.16 11.28 20.57
C ASP A 266 -27.41 12.56 19.77
N GLU A 267 -26.81 13.70 20.20
CA GLU A 267 -26.85 14.95 19.47
C GLU A 267 -25.82 14.95 18.33
N ARG A 268 -26.18 15.58 17.24
CA ARG A 268 -25.29 15.85 16.10
C ARG A 268 -24.15 16.76 16.56
N VAL A 269 -22.88 16.36 16.31
CA VAL A 269 -21.70 17.12 16.74
C VAL A 269 -21.54 18.41 15.91
N LEU A 270 -21.69 18.32 14.58
CA LEU A 270 -21.45 19.43 13.69
C LEU A 270 -22.75 20.01 13.12
N SER A 271 -22.81 21.33 13.02
CA SER A 271 -23.78 22.06 12.22
C SER A 271 -23.44 21.94 10.72
N GLU A 272 -24.39 22.30 9.85
CA GLU A 272 -24.16 22.31 8.39
C GLU A 272 -23.10 23.34 7.97
N ASP A 273 -23.05 24.49 8.67
CA ASP A 273 -22.04 25.52 8.41
C ASP A 273 -20.63 25.04 8.76
N GLU A 274 -20.48 24.32 9.89
CA GLU A 274 -19.18 23.74 10.29
C GLU A 274 -18.72 22.65 9.33
N ILE A 275 -19.64 21.77 8.87
CA ILE A 275 -19.31 20.75 7.86
C ILE A 275 -18.84 21.42 6.56
N ASN A 276 -19.53 22.46 6.13
CA ASN A 276 -19.15 23.18 4.91
C ASN A 276 -17.78 23.85 5.04
N GLN A 277 -17.43 24.42 6.22
CA GLN A 277 -16.10 24.99 6.47
C GLN A 277 -15.00 23.92 6.42
N ILE A 278 -15.24 22.76 7.05
CA ILE A 278 -14.30 21.62 7.03
C ILE A 278 -14.12 21.13 5.58
N ALA A 279 -15.22 20.98 4.84
CA ALA A 279 -15.17 20.54 3.45
C ALA A 279 -14.41 21.54 2.56
N GLU A 280 -14.59 22.85 2.75
CA GLU A 280 -13.85 23.87 2.00
C GLU A 280 -12.34 23.80 2.26
N VAL A 281 -11.94 23.57 3.50
CA VAL A 281 -10.52 23.39 3.85
C VAL A 281 -9.98 22.10 3.24
N ALA A 282 -10.74 21.01 3.28
CA ALA A 282 -10.33 19.73 2.71
C ALA A 282 -10.15 19.81 1.18
N GLU A 283 -11.07 20.48 0.48
CA GLU A 283 -10.96 20.72 -0.97
C GLU A 283 -9.72 21.57 -1.32
N ARG A 284 -9.45 22.65 -0.54
CA ARG A 284 -8.27 23.49 -0.73
C ARG A 284 -6.96 22.74 -0.50
N LEU A 285 -6.92 21.85 0.49
CA LEU A 285 -5.73 21.00 0.75
C LEU A 285 -5.51 20.00 -0.38
N GLU A 286 -6.56 19.34 -0.86
CA GLU A 286 -6.47 18.43 -2.02
C GLU A 286 -6.02 19.18 -3.28
N GLU A 287 -6.56 20.39 -3.56
CA GLU A 287 -6.13 21.19 -4.70
C GLU A 287 -4.64 21.61 -4.57
N HIS A 288 -4.20 21.93 -3.34
CA HIS A 288 -2.82 22.35 -3.08
C HIS A 288 -1.81 21.21 -3.27
N TYR A 289 -2.10 20.03 -2.69
CA TYR A 289 -1.20 18.88 -2.77
C TYR A 289 -1.39 18.05 -4.05
N GLY A 290 -2.49 18.23 -4.76
CA GLY A 290 -2.83 17.49 -5.99
C GLY A 290 -3.26 16.04 -5.76
N THR A 291 -3.42 15.61 -4.51
CA THR A 291 -3.84 14.27 -4.11
C THR A 291 -4.86 14.34 -2.98
N PRO A 292 -5.79 13.36 -2.87
CA PRO A 292 -6.72 13.27 -1.75
C PRO A 292 -6.01 13.28 -0.39
N GLN A 293 -6.61 13.98 0.58
CA GLN A 293 -6.02 14.23 1.89
C GLN A 293 -6.86 13.65 3.04
N ASP A 294 -6.18 13.09 4.03
CA ASP A 294 -6.66 12.74 5.37
C ASP A 294 -6.27 13.85 6.33
N ILE A 295 -7.25 14.49 6.95
CA ILE A 295 -7.09 15.77 7.65
C ILE A 295 -7.61 15.65 9.08
N GLU A 296 -6.74 15.82 10.06
CA GLU A 296 -7.13 15.99 11.46
C GLU A 296 -7.53 17.44 11.72
N TRP A 297 -8.69 17.65 12.30
CA TRP A 297 -9.22 18.99 12.56
C TRP A 297 -9.78 19.13 13.98
N ALA A 298 -9.85 20.36 14.46
CA ALA A 298 -10.46 20.74 15.73
C ALA A 298 -11.23 22.05 15.61
N ILE A 299 -12.30 22.21 16.39
CA ILE A 299 -13.05 23.47 16.56
C ILE A 299 -12.98 23.89 18.03
N TYR A 300 -12.60 25.13 18.24
CA TYR A 300 -12.58 25.81 19.52
C TYR A 300 -13.08 27.24 19.39
N ASP A 301 -14.01 27.65 20.23
CA ASP A 301 -14.65 28.98 20.22
C ASP A 301 -15.20 29.39 18.82
N GLY A 302 -15.67 28.40 18.05
CA GLY A 302 -16.21 28.57 16.69
C GLY A 302 -15.16 28.71 15.59
N GLU A 303 -13.87 28.66 15.89
CA GLU A 303 -12.78 28.70 14.92
C GLU A 303 -12.31 27.28 14.58
N LEU A 304 -12.12 27.01 13.27
CA LEU A 304 -11.62 25.75 12.76
C LEU A 304 -10.08 25.77 12.72
N TYR A 305 -9.47 24.68 13.16
CA TYR A 305 -8.02 24.44 13.10
C TYR A 305 -7.73 23.14 12.38
N VAL A 306 -6.68 23.14 11.56
CA VAL A 306 -6.08 21.94 10.95
C VAL A 306 -4.90 21.51 11.81
N LEU A 307 -4.96 20.30 12.34
CA LEU A 307 -3.93 19.78 13.25
C LEU A 307 -2.88 18.95 12.50
N GLN A 308 -3.28 18.30 11.41
CA GLN A 308 -2.42 17.49 10.54
C GLN A 308 -3.11 17.27 9.20
N SER A 309 -2.34 17.11 8.12
CA SER A 309 -2.81 16.64 6.81
C SER A 309 -1.79 15.67 6.22
N ARG A 310 -2.28 14.58 5.63
CA ARG A 310 -1.45 13.59 4.92
C ARG A 310 -2.17 13.07 3.68
N PRO A 311 -1.44 12.63 2.65
CA PRO A 311 -2.04 11.98 1.48
C PRO A 311 -2.80 10.69 1.88
N ILE A 312 -3.94 10.44 1.24
CA ILE A 312 -4.64 9.16 1.37
C ILE A 312 -3.96 8.18 0.39
N THR A 313 -3.18 7.26 0.93
CA THR A 313 -2.44 6.25 0.13
C THR A 313 -3.26 5.01 -0.21
N THR A 314 -4.43 4.84 0.42
CA THR A 314 -5.29 3.64 0.32
C THR A 314 -6.47 3.78 -0.62
N ILE A 315 -6.62 4.90 -1.33
CA ILE A 315 -7.61 4.99 -2.39
C ILE A 315 -7.07 4.15 -3.55
N ALA A 316 -7.52 2.89 -3.63
CA ALA A 316 -7.53 2.20 -4.91
C ALA A 316 -8.34 3.10 -5.85
N GLU A 317 -7.77 3.49 -7.01
CA GLU A 317 -8.46 4.30 -8.01
C GLU A 317 -9.69 3.54 -8.53
N SER A 318 -10.75 3.54 -7.76
CA SER A 318 -12.07 3.08 -8.17
C SER A 318 -12.86 4.28 -8.70
N GLU A 319 -12.44 4.84 -9.85
CA GLU A 319 -13.33 5.61 -10.68
C GLU A 319 -14.38 4.67 -11.30
N ASN A 320 -15.35 4.25 -10.51
CA ASN A 320 -16.65 3.82 -11.03
C ASN A 320 -17.67 3.86 -9.90
N GLY A 321 -18.49 4.88 -9.92
CA GLY A 321 -19.76 4.88 -9.21
C GLY A 321 -20.58 3.65 -9.63
N VAL A 322 -20.43 2.56 -8.91
CA VAL A 322 -21.38 1.46 -8.94
C VAL A 322 -22.64 2.03 -8.33
N LYS A 323 -23.62 2.34 -9.18
CA LYS A 323 -25.00 2.51 -8.71
C LYS A 323 -25.36 1.19 -8.04
N VAL A 324 -25.45 1.23 -6.72
CA VAL A 324 -25.90 0.12 -5.91
C VAL A 324 -27.36 -0.13 -6.27
N ASP A 325 -27.61 -1.20 -7.06
CA ASP A 325 -28.94 -1.71 -7.22
C ASP A 325 -29.46 -2.17 -5.85
N GLU A 326 -30.67 -1.73 -5.51
CA GLU A 326 -31.39 -2.20 -4.33
C GLU A 326 -31.72 -3.68 -4.53
N ASP A 327 -30.85 -4.57 -4.03
CA ASP A 327 -31.12 -6.02 -4.00
C ASP A 327 -32.19 -6.31 -2.95
N GLU A 328 -33.40 -6.62 -3.40
CA GLU A 328 -34.56 -7.00 -2.56
C GLU A 328 -34.41 -8.37 -1.85
N ASP A 329 -33.25 -9.04 -1.89
CA ASP A 329 -33.06 -10.38 -1.30
C ASP A 329 -31.93 -10.41 -0.24
N ALA A 330 -31.77 -9.32 0.52
CA ALA A 330 -30.89 -9.31 1.69
C ALA A 330 -31.53 -10.14 2.81
N GLY A 331 -30.78 -11.15 3.33
CA GLY A 331 -31.13 -11.87 4.54
C GLY A 331 -31.41 -10.88 5.69
N GLU A 332 -32.00 -11.36 6.79
CA GLU A 332 -32.29 -10.54 7.98
C GLU A 332 -31.00 -9.84 8.44
N VAL A 333 -30.97 -8.51 8.38
CA VAL A 333 -29.85 -7.70 8.88
C VAL A 333 -29.83 -7.82 10.41
N ILE A 334 -28.72 -8.28 10.96
CA ILE A 334 -28.56 -8.53 12.40
C ILE A 334 -27.82 -7.37 13.07
N VAL A 335 -26.82 -6.82 12.38
CA VAL A 335 -25.94 -5.75 12.86
C VAL A 335 -25.69 -4.78 11.72
N GLU A 336 -25.67 -3.48 12.03
CA GLU A 336 -25.32 -2.41 11.10
C GLU A 336 -24.20 -1.55 11.71
N GLY A 337 -23.31 -1.04 10.86
CA GLY A 337 -22.18 -0.17 11.22
C GLY A 337 -21.71 0.63 10.02
N LEU A 338 -20.47 1.11 10.09
CA LEU A 338 -19.80 1.79 8.98
C LEU A 338 -19.10 0.76 8.09
N GLY A 339 -19.30 0.83 6.79
CA GLY A 339 -18.56 0.03 5.83
C GLY A 339 -17.13 0.55 5.72
N ALA A 340 -16.16 -0.17 6.30
CA ALA A 340 -14.79 0.30 6.45
C ALA A 340 -13.82 -0.25 5.39
N SER A 341 -14.12 -1.42 4.84
CA SER A 341 -13.38 -2.02 3.73
C SER A 341 -14.37 -2.77 2.84
N PRO A 342 -14.45 -2.45 1.53
CA PRO A 342 -15.50 -2.94 0.65
C PRO A 342 -15.39 -4.44 0.38
N GLY A 343 -16.48 -5.04 -0.09
CA GLY A 343 -16.57 -6.46 -0.40
C GLY A 343 -17.71 -7.13 0.35
N LYS A 344 -17.89 -8.44 0.08
CA LYS A 344 -18.93 -9.25 0.71
C LYS A 344 -18.41 -10.64 0.99
N GLU A 345 -18.22 -10.94 2.26
CA GLU A 345 -17.68 -12.22 2.73
C GLU A 345 -18.61 -12.91 3.72
N SER A 346 -18.52 -14.24 3.78
CA SER A 346 -19.34 -15.06 4.66
C SER A 346 -18.49 -16.04 5.44
N GLY A 347 -18.72 -16.13 6.74
CA GLY A 347 -17.93 -17.02 7.59
C GLY A 347 -18.62 -17.31 8.93
N THR A 348 -17.95 -18.12 9.72
CA THR A 348 -18.38 -18.46 11.08
C THR A 348 -17.90 -17.38 12.06
N VAL A 349 -18.79 -16.81 12.84
CA VAL A 349 -18.47 -15.81 13.84
C VAL A 349 -17.55 -16.39 14.93
N ARG A 350 -16.46 -15.69 15.20
CA ARG A 350 -15.58 -15.90 16.36
C ARG A 350 -15.44 -14.60 17.11
N ILE A 351 -15.96 -14.58 18.35
CA ILE A 351 -15.88 -13.40 19.20
C ILE A 351 -14.56 -13.44 19.97
N VAL A 352 -13.74 -12.41 19.76
CA VAL A 352 -12.45 -12.20 20.44
C VAL A 352 -12.60 -11.05 21.41
N ARG A 353 -12.46 -11.32 22.70
CA ARG A 353 -12.55 -10.30 23.76
C ARG A 353 -11.20 -9.99 24.40
N LYS A 354 -10.22 -10.88 24.21
CA LYS A 354 -8.87 -10.77 24.79
C LYS A 354 -7.83 -11.29 23.81
N LEU A 355 -6.61 -10.83 23.96
CA LEU A 355 -5.48 -11.25 23.11
C LEU A 355 -5.19 -12.75 23.16
N ASP A 356 -5.42 -13.42 24.30
CA ASP A 356 -5.25 -14.86 24.44
C ASP A 356 -6.31 -15.71 23.68
N GLU A 357 -7.30 -15.06 23.07
CA GLU A 357 -8.35 -15.71 22.26
C GLU A 357 -8.10 -15.62 20.75
N ILE A 358 -7.07 -14.90 20.27
CA ILE A 358 -6.80 -14.69 18.84
C ILE A 358 -6.46 -15.99 18.08
N ASP A 359 -5.90 -16.98 18.79
CA ASP A 359 -5.57 -18.29 18.22
C ASP A 359 -6.81 -19.14 17.89
N ARG A 360 -8.01 -18.72 18.34
CA ARG A 360 -9.28 -19.39 18.01
C ARG A 360 -9.80 -19.05 16.62
N ILE A 361 -9.23 -18.03 15.96
CA ILE A 361 -9.61 -17.64 14.61
C ILE A 361 -8.98 -18.63 13.63
N GLU A 362 -9.83 -19.34 12.91
CA GLU A 362 -9.46 -20.23 11.82
C GLU A 362 -9.61 -19.50 10.47
N GLU A 363 -8.96 -20.03 9.44
CA GLU A 363 -9.05 -19.47 8.08
C GLU A 363 -10.52 -19.42 7.60
N GLY A 364 -10.97 -18.25 7.15
CA GLY A 364 -12.34 -18.04 6.68
C GLY A 364 -13.38 -17.72 7.76
N ASP A 365 -12.99 -17.56 9.03
CA ASP A 365 -13.89 -17.10 10.09
C ASP A 365 -14.19 -15.58 9.98
N VAL A 366 -15.30 -15.15 10.54
CA VAL A 366 -15.61 -13.72 10.75
C VAL A 366 -15.19 -13.33 12.17
N MET A 367 -14.14 -12.53 12.27
CA MET A 367 -13.66 -12.02 13.55
C MET A 367 -14.58 -10.91 14.05
N VAL A 368 -15.10 -11.06 15.27
CA VAL A 368 -15.95 -10.07 15.94
C VAL A 368 -15.30 -9.65 17.26
N THR A 369 -15.05 -8.35 17.43
CA THR A 369 -14.38 -7.84 18.64
C THR A 369 -14.94 -6.48 19.05
N GLU A 370 -14.59 -6.01 20.26
CA GLU A 370 -14.93 -4.66 20.69
C GLU A 370 -14.19 -3.62 19.84
N GLN A 371 -12.87 -3.76 19.76
CA GLN A 371 -11.96 -3.01 18.88
C GLN A 371 -10.77 -3.88 18.53
N THR A 372 -9.98 -3.52 17.51
CA THR A 372 -8.74 -4.23 17.17
C THR A 372 -7.51 -3.48 17.70
N THR A 373 -6.48 -4.24 18.02
CA THR A 373 -5.14 -3.73 18.37
C THR A 373 -4.10 -4.29 17.39
N PRO A 374 -2.90 -3.71 17.31
CA PRO A 374 -1.83 -4.21 16.44
C PRO A 374 -1.50 -5.69 16.64
N ASP A 375 -1.59 -6.19 17.87
CA ASP A 375 -1.32 -7.60 18.19
C ASP A 375 -2.37 -8.58 17.61
N MET A 376 -3.50 -8.07 17.13
CA MET A 376 -4.55 -8.87 16.49
C MET A 376 -4.36 -9.04 14.98
N VAL A 377 -3.38 -8.39 14.35
CA VAL A 377 -3.13 -8.46 12.91
C VAL A 377 -2.99 -9.89 12.38
N PRO A 378 -2.29 -10.83 13.06
CA PRO A 378 -2.24 -12.22 12.60
C PRO A 378 -3.61 -12.92 12.54
N ALA A 379 -4.53 -12.59 13.46
CA ALA A 379 -5.90 -13.11 13.43
C ALA A 379 -6.74 -12.44 12.34
N MET A 380 -6.55 -11.13 12.12
CA MET A 380 -7.21 -10.38 11.04
C MET A 380 -6.81 -10.95 9.66
N LYS A 381 -5.56 -11.34 9.46
CA LYS A 381 -5.08 -11.99 8.22
C LYS A 381 -5.82 -13.30 7.93
N ARG A 382 -6.07 -14.14 8.95
CA ARG A 382 -6.80 -15.40 8.81
C ARG A 382 -8.31 -15.21 8.64
N SER A 383 -8.85 -14.08 9.06
CA SER A 383 -10.30 -13.82 8.99
C SER A 383 -10.76 -13.59 7.54
N ALA A 384 -11.98 -14.02 7.21
CA ALA A 384 -12.67 -13.64 5.98
C ALA A 384 -13.18 -12.19 6.06
N ALA A 385 -13.69 -11.80 7.23
CA ALA A 385 -14.14 -10.44 7.48
C ALA A 385 -13.95 -10.04 8.94
N ILE A 386 -13.92 -8.73 9.20
CA ILE A 386 -13.76 -8.14 10.52
C ILE A 386 -15.00 -7.29 10.87
N VAL A 387 -15.51 -7.45 12.07
CA VAL A 387 -16.65 -6.67 12.61
C VAL A 387 -16.29 -6.15 13.99
N THR A 388 -16.36 -4.82 14.20
CA THR A 388 -16.06 -4.22 15.50
C THR A 388 -17.24 -3.45 16.07
N ASN A 389 -17.36 -3.42 17.40
CA ASN A 389 -18.34 -2.58 18.09
C ASN A 389 -17.96 -1.11 18.00
N GLU A 390 -16.72 -0.77 18.31
CA GLU A 390 -16.19 0.59 18.34
C GLU A 390 -15.34 0.86 17.08
N GLY A 391 -15.14 2.15 16.74
CA GLY A 391 -14.26 2.63 15.68
C GLY A 391 -14.99 3.30 14.53
N GLY A 392 -14.30 4.25 13.88
CA GLY A 392 -14.68 4.93 12.65
C GLY A 392 -13.84 4.45 11.46
N LEU A 393 -13.92 5.17 10.34
CA LEU A 393 -13.17 4.86 9.12
C LEU A 393 -11.65 5.05 9.27
N THR A 394 -11.22 5.76 10.32
CA THR A 394 -9.80 5.97 10.70
C THR A 394 -9.31 5.00 11.76
N SER A 395 -10.17 4.15 12.32
CA SER A 395 -9.77 3.19 13.36
C SER A 395 -8.77 2.16 12.82
N HIS A 396 -7.96 1.60 13.72
CA HIS A 396 -7.02 0.52 13.41
C HIS A 396 -7.69 -0.64 12.63
N ALA A 397 -8.91 -1.04 13.02
CA ALA A 397 -9.67 -2.06 12.32
C ALA A 397 -9.91 -1.70 10.84
N ALA A 398 -10.30 -0.44 10.58
CA ALA A 398 -10.60 0.04 9.24
C ALA A 398 -9.35 0.14 8.36
N ILE A 399 -8.27 0.72 8.89
CA ILE A 399 -7.00 0.91 8.17
C ILE A 399 -6.40 -0.44 7.79
N VAL A 400 -6.17 -1.31 8.79
CA VAL A 400 -5.53 -2.61 8.57
C VAL A 400 -6.38 -3.53 7.71
N SER A 401 -7.72 -3.48 7.81
CA SER A 401 -8.59 -4.28 6.93
C SER A 401 -8.45 -3.89 5.47
N ARG A 402 -8.34 -2.60 5.17
CA ARG A 402 -8.08 -2.10 3.80
C ARG A 402 -6.71 -2.54 3.29
N GLU A 403 -5.66 -2.39 4.09
CA GLU A 403 -4.31 -2.85 3.74
C GLU A 403 -4.23 -4.36 3.47
N LEU A 404 -4.97 -5.15 4.25
CA LEU A 404 -5.04 -6.61 4.09
C LEU A 404 -6.05 -7.07 3.02
N GLY A 405 -6.81 -6.16 2.40
CA GLY A 405 -7.88 -6.50 1.47
C GLY A 405 -9.01 -7.32 2.12
N LYS A 406 -9.23 -7.20 3.44
CA LYS A 406 -10.26 -7.93 4.18
C LYS A 406 -11.52 -7.08 4.32
N VAL A 407 -12.67 -7.69 4.13
CA VAL A 407 -13.98 -7.02 4.31
C VAL A 407 -14.16 -6.57 5.75
N ALA A 408 -14.60 -5.32 5.98
CA ALA A 408 -14.77 -4.82 7.33
C ALA A 408 -16.01 -3.94 7.51
N VAL A 409 -16.67 -4.14 8.68
CA VAL A 409 -17.74 -3.30 9.19
C VAL A 409 -17.36 -2.86 10.61
N VAL A 410 -17.23 -1.57 10.85
CA VAL A 410 -16.81 -1.01 12.13
C VAL A 410 -17.91 -0.14 12.76
N GLY A 411 -17.78 0.16 14.08
CA GLY A 411 -18.71 1.07 14.75
C GLY A 411 -20.14 0.51 14.89
N THR A 412 -20.29 -0.80 15.03
CA THR A 412 -21.61 -1.46 15.14
C THR A 412 -22.29 -1.26 16.49
N GLY A 413 -21.55 -0.86 17.52
CA GLY A 413 -22.03 -0.63 18.89
C GLY A 413 -22.44 -1.89 19.67
N ASN A 414 -22.77 -3.00 19.00
CA ASN A 414 -23.39 -4.16 19.65
C ASN A 414 -23.07 -5.53 19.03
N ALA A 415 -22.17 -5.63 18.06
CA ALA A 415 -21.89 -6.90 17.38
C ALA A 415 -21.48 -8.01 18.34
N THR A 416 -20.60 -7.73 19.32
CA THR A 416 -20.10 -8.70 20.32
C THR A 416 -21.18 -9.23 21.25
N THR A 417 -22.33 -8.56 21.34
CA THR A 417 -23.49 -8.94 22.19
C THR A 417 -24.65 -9.51 21.38
N THR A 418 -24.77 -9.13 20.11
CA THR A 418 -25.85 -9.54 19.20
C THR A 418 -25.52 -10.83 18.47
N LEU A 419 -24.25 -10.98 18.06
CA LEU A 419 -23.74 -12.19 17.42
C LEU A 419 -23.25 -13.19 18.48
N GLN A 420 -23.23 -14.48 18.12
CA GLN A 420 -22.76 -15.56 18.99
C GLN A 420 -21.65 -16.35 18.28
N ASP A 421 -20.69 -16.85 19.07
CA ASP A 421 -19.68 -17.80 18.58
C ASP A 421 -20.35 -18.97 17.83
N GLY A 422 -19.93 -19.19 16.58
CA GLY A 422 -20.49 -20.25 15.75
C GLY A 422 -21.68 -19.83 14.89
N ASP A 423 -22.22 -18.62 15.02
CA ASP A 423 -23.19 -18.08 14.05
C ASP A 423 -22.52 -18.03 12.66
N TYR A 424 -23.29 -18.31 11.62
CA TYR A 424 -22.82 -18.14 10.26
C TYR A 424 -23.44 -16.87 9.66
N VAL A 425 -22.61 -15.92 9.29
CA VAL A 425 -23.03 -14.60 8.82
C VAL A 425 -22.41 -14.22 7.49
N THR A 426 -23.01 -13.26 6.83
CA THR A 426 -22.46 -12.56 5.67
C THR A 426 -22.23 -11.11 6.05
N VAL A 427 -21.01 -10.63 5.87
CA VAL A 427 -20.57 -9.26 6.10
C VAL A 427 -20.49 -8.53 4.77
N ASP A 428 -21.20 -7.42 4.65
CA ASP A 428 -21.21 -6.54 3.47
C ASP A 428 -20.49 -5.23 3.87
N GLY A 429 -19.20 -5.16 3.56
CA GLY A 429 -18.35 -4.02 3.91
C GLY A 429 -18.64 -2.77 3.08
N GLY A 430 -19.27 -2.90 1.91
CA GLY A 430 -19.69 -1.74 1.12
C GLY A 430 -20.98 -1.08 1.66
N LYS A 431 -21.87 -1.89 2.26
CA LYS A 431 -23.16 -1.40 2.83
C LYS A 431 -23.13 -1.24 4.35
N GLY A 432 -22.04 -1.62 5.02
CA GLY A 432 -21.94 -1.60 6.47
C GLY A 432 -22.92 -2.54 7.18
N LYS A 433 -23.25 -3.71 6.60
CA LYS A 433 -24.29 -4.61 7.09
C LYS A 433 -23.78 -6.02 7.34
N VAL A 434 -24.27 -6.62 8.42
CA VAL A 434 -24.06 -8.04 8.73
C VAL A 434 -25.40 -8.76 8.73
N THR A 435 -25.54 -9.78 7.88
CA THR A 435 -26.78 -10.53 7.69
C THR A 435 -26.60 -12.00 8.09
N ARG A 436 -27.70 -12.68 8.48
CA ARG A 436 -27.67 -14.07 8.88
C ARG A 436 -27.68 -15.04 7.69
N GLY A 437 -26.75 -16.02 7.70
CA GLY A 437 -26.69 -17.13 6.75
C GLY A 437 -25.86 -16.85 5.50
N LYS A 438 -25.76 -17.85 4.62
CA LYS A 438 -25.12 -17.71 3.31
C LYS A 438 -26.05 -16.97 2.37
N PRO A 439 -25.52 -16.12 1.48
CA PRO A 439 -26.31 -15.62 0.37
C PRO A 439 -26.88 -16.81 -0.40
N LYS A 440 -28.16 -16.80 -0.71
CA LYS A 440 -28.74 -17.86 -1.53
C LYS A 440 -28.06 -17.82 -2.90
N LYS A 441 -27.22 -18.80 -3.20
CA LYS A 441 -26.81 -19.07 -4.58
C LYS A 441 -28.08 -19.36 -5.36
N THR A 442 -28.49 -18.46 -6.22
CA THR A 442 -29.51 -18.71 -7.22
C THR A 442 -28.87 -19.65 -8.25
N GLU A 443 -29.09 -20.96 -8.09
CA GLU A 443 -28.83 -21.92 -9.18
C GLU A 443 -29.82 -21.61 -10.32
N THR A 444 -29.39 -20.81 -11.26
CA THR A 444 -30.09 -20.64 -12.54
C THR A 444 -29.85 -21.88 -13.39
N LYS A 445 -30.79 -22.82 -13.33
CA LYS A 445 -31.01 -23.79 -14.44
C LYS A 445 -31.52 -23.00 -15.64
N PRO A 446 -31.04 -23.27 -16.85
CA PRO A 446 -31.54 -22.60 -18.05
C PRO A 446 -32.93 -23.14 -18.39
N GLU A 447 -33.99 -22.32 -18.28
CA GLU A 447 -35.28 -22.54 -18.95
C GLU A 447 -35.43 -21.54 -20.11
N PRO A 448 -36.16 -21.93 -21.17
CA PRO A 448 -36.10 -21.25 -22.46
C PRO A 448 -36.86 -19.92 -22.47
N ALA A 449 -36.25 -18.96 -23.16
CA ALA A 449 -36.63 -17.59 -23.33
C ALA A 449 -38.10 -17.32 -23.67
N ASN A 450 -38.72 -16.40 -22.91
CA ASN A 450 -39.76 -15.50 -23.42
C ASN A 450 -39.50 -14.10 -22.85
N GLY A 451 -38.93 -13.27 -23.68
CA GLY A 451 -39.12 -11.83 -23.84
C GLY A 451 -39.19 -10.95 -22.60
N GLU A 452 -38.05 -10.76 -21.86
CA GLU A 452 -37.77 -9.53 -21.12
C GLU A 452 -36.36 -9.08 -21.48
N ILE A 453 -36.22 -7.78 -21.69
CA ILE A 453 -34.96 -7.16 -22.12
C ILE A 453 -33.94 -7.34 -20.98
N GLN A 454 -33.05 -8.31 -21.10
CA GLN A 454 -31.85 -8.39 -20.30
C GLN A 454 -31.06 -7.10 -20.52
N GLN A 455 -30.75 -6.39 -19.44
CA GLN A 455 -29.64 -5.43 -19.48
C GLN A 455 -28.39 -6.18 -19.92
N VAL A 456 -28.01 -5.94 -21.15
CA VAL A 456 -26.77 -6.43 -21.74
C VAL A 456 -25.65 -5.81 -20.89
N ALA A 457 -24.82 -6.65 -20.28
CA ALA A 457 -23.52 -6.20 -19.79
C ALA A 457 -22.92 -5.29 -20.88
N GLU A 458 -22.47 -4.10 -20.52
CA GLU A 458 -21.88 -3.21 -21.52
C GLU A 458 -20.83 -4.02 -22.29
N PRO A 459 -20.92 -4.09 -23.62
CA PRO A 459 -19.98 -4.89 -24.38
C PRO A 459 -18.58 -4.31 -24.09
N GLN A 460 -17.67 -5.17 -23.59
CA GLN A 460 -16.29 -4.78 -23.40
C GLN A 460 -15.79 -4.06 -24.64
N SER A 461 -15.19 -2.89 -24.44
CA SER A 461 -14.65 -2.12 -25.57
C SER A 461 -13.64 -2.97 -26.32
N VAL A 462 -13.86 -3.20 -27.60
CA VAL A 462 -12.89 -3.87 -28.46
C VAL A 462 -11.72 -2.93 -28.69
N THR A 463 -10.52 -3.37 -28.37
CA THR A 463 -9.26 -2.64 -28.53
C THR A 463 -8.35 -3.39 -29.51
N ALA A 464 -7.48 -2.67 -30.19
CA ALA A 464 -6.42 -3.27 -31.03
C ALA A 464 -5.21 -3.67 -30.17
N THR A 465 -4.99 -2.98 -29.05
CA THR A 465 -4.01 -3.31 -28.03
C THR A 465 -4.68 -4.25 -27.01
N ASP A 466 -4.11 -5.44 -26.78
CA ASP A 466 -4.61 -6.37 -25.78
C ASP A 466 -4.40 -5.80 -24.36
N VAL A 467 -5.37 -6.00 -23.50
CA VAL A 467 -5.26 -5.66 -22.08
C VAL A 467 -5.16 -6.94 -21.28
N LYS A 468 -3.97 -7.25 -20.82
CA LYS A 468 -3.63 -8.45 -20.03
C LYS A 468 -3.58 -8.13 -18.53
N VAL A 469 -3.49 -9.15 -17.70
CA VAL A 469 -3.40 -9.03 -16.24
C VAL A 469 -2.11 -9.62 -15.71
N ASN A 470 -1.56 -9.06 -14.61
CA ASN A 470 -0.46 -9.64 -13.86
C ASN A 470 -1.02 -10.57 -12.78
N VAL A 471 -0.47 -11.78 -12.68
CA VAL A 471 -0.82 -12.78 -11.66
C VAL A 471 0.45 -13.18 -10.92
N SER A 472 0.48 -12.95 -9.61
CA SER A 472 1.63 -13.31 -8.77
C SER A 472 1.43 -14.64 -8.05
N ILE A 473 0.20 -14.96 -7.68
CA ILE A 473 -0.16 -16.16 -6.91
C ILE A 473 -1.20 -16.96 -7.71
N PRO A 474 -1.00 -18.29 -7.91
CA PRO A 474 -1.96 -19.12 -8.66
C PRO A 474 -3.38 -19.04 -8.15
N ASP A 475 -3.59 -18.94 -6.84
CA ASP A 475 -4.92 -18.84 -6.20
C ASP A 475 -5.75 -17.63 -6.69
N ALA A 476 -5.12 -16.60 -7.24
CA ALA A 476 -5.79 -15.44 -7.80
C ALA A 476 -6.26 -15.63 -9.27
N ALA A 477 -5.99 -16.79 -9.89
CA ALA A 477 -6.21 -17.03 -11.31
C ALA A 477 -7.68 -16.88 -11.73
N GLU A 478 -8.61 -17.44 -10.95
CA GLU A 478 -10.04 -17.35 -11.25
C GLU A 478 -10.53 -15.90 -11.21
N THR A 479 -10.18 -15.15 -10.15
CA THR A 479 -10.52 -13.73 -10.01
C THR A 479 -9.92 -12.90 -11.14
N ALA A 480 -8.66 -13.15 -11.49
CA ALA A 480 -8.00 -12.49 -12.60
C ALA A 480 -8.68 -12.80 -13.96
N ALA A 481 -9.13 -14.04 -14.17
CA ALA A 481 -9.83 -14.45 -15.39
C ALA A 481 -11.22 -13.81 -15.53
N GLU A 482 -11.90 -13.54 -14.41
CA GLU A 482 -13.21 -12.86 -14.36
C GLU A 482 -13.15 -11.38 -14.75
N THR A 483 -11.97 -10.72 -14.66
CA THR A 483 -11.81 -9.33 -15.11
C THR A 483 -12.06 -9.14 -16.62
N GLY A 484 -12.08 -10.22 -17.38
CA GLY A 484 -12.19 -10.18 -18.83
C GLY A 484 -10.90 -9.75 -19.54
N ALA A 485 -9.75 -9.81 -18.87
CA ALA A 485 -8.44 -9.58 -19.50
C ALA A 485 -8.21 -10.51 -20.68
N ASP A 486 -7.47 -10.03 -21.71
CA ASP A 486 -7.20 -10.79 -22.93
C ASP A 486 -6.16 -11.91 -22.71
N GLY A 487 -5.61 -12.02 -21.52
CA GLY A 487 -4.66 -13.04 -21.10
C GLY A 487 -3.89 -12.61 -19.84
N VAL A 488 -2.92 -13.42 -19.46
CA VAL A 488 -1.95 -13.08 -18.43
C VAL A 488 -0.68 -12.54 -19.07
N GLY A 489 -0.26 -11.34 -18.70
CA GLY A 489 0.96 -10.71 -19.23
C GLY A 489 2.21 -11.02 -18.42
N LEU A 490 2.03 -11.40 -17.16
CA LEU A 490 3.09 -11.87 -16.27
C LEU A 490 2.52 -12.84 -15.24
N LEU A 491 2.98 -14.09 -15.26
CA LEU A 491 2.89 -15.05 -14.17
C LEU A 491 4.30 -15.27 -13.63
N ARG A 492 4.49 -15.06 -12.33
CA ARG A 492 5.79 -15.18 -11.66
C ARG A 492 5.96 -16.58 -11.07
N MET A 493 7.05 -17.27 -11.42
CA MET A 493 7.37 -18.59 -10.86
C MET A 493 7.97 -18.52 -9.45
N GLU A 494 8.49 -17.38 -9.04
CA GLU A 494 9.22 -17.21 -7.77
C GLU A 494 8.41 -17.72 -6.58
N HIS A 495 7.14 -17.32 -6.45
CA HIS A 495 6.29 -17.77 -5.34
C HIS A 495 6.15 -19.28 -5.27
N MET A 496 5.99 -19.96 -6.41
CA MET A 496 5.87 -21.43 -6.47
C MET A 496 7.13 -22.13 -5.99
N VAL A 497 8.30 -21.52 -6.20
CA VAL A 497 9.61 -22.08 -5.83
C VAL A 497 9.98 -21.69 -4.39
N LEU A 498 9.76 -20.44 -3.97
CA LEU A 498 10.08 -19.97 -2.62
C LEU A 498 9.22 -20.64 -1.55
N GLU A 499 7.96 -20.95 -1.84
CA GLU A 499 7.08 -21.74 -0.96
C GLU A 499 7.60 -23.14 -0.63
N LEU A 500 8.57 -23.67 -1.39
CA LEU A 500 9.20 -24.96 -1.09
C LEU A 500 10.10 -24.90 0.17
N GLY A 501 10.44 -23.68 0.64
CA GLY A 501 11.33 -23.45 1.77
C GLY A 501 12.78 -23.95 1.56
N LYS A 502 13.12 -24.30 0.32
CA LYS A 502 14.44 -24.86 -0.07
C LYS A 502 14.87 -24.28 -1.41
N THR A 503 16.18 -24.11 -1.60
CA THR A 503 16.70 -23.75 -2.93
C THR A 503 16.35 -24.84 -3.95
N PRO A 504 16.18 -24.51 -5.25
CA PRO A 504 15.89 -25.49 -6.30
C PRO A 504 16.83 -26.72 -6.28
N ALA A 505 18.13 -26.47 -6.20
CA ALA A 505 19.14 -27.54 -6.15
C ALA A 505 18.99 -28.44 -4.91
N LYS A 506 18.70 -27.84 -3.74
CA LYS A 506 18.46 -28.57 -2.51
C LYS A 506 17.17 -29.39 -2.58
N TYR A 507 16.10 -28.80 -3.10
CA TYR A 507 14.83 -29.50 -3.25
C TYR A 507 14.93 -30.68 -4.21
N VAL A 508 15.62 -30.52 -5.34
CA VAL A 508 15.89 -31.60 -6.31
C VAL A 508 16.75 -32.69 -5.67
N GLY A 509 17.77 -32.33 -4.88
CA GLY A 509 18.60 -33.28 -4.15
C GLY A 509 17.81 -34.13 -3.15
N ASP A 510 16.83 -33.55 -2.46
CA ASP A 510 16.06 -34.25 -1.42
C ASP A 510 14.86 -35.01 -1.98
N HIS A 511 14.19 -34.51 -3.02
CA HIS A 511 12.91 -35.03 -3.53
C HIS A 511 12.99 -35.57 -4.96
N GLY A 512 14.07 -35.27 -5.68
CA GLY A 512 14.31 -35.68 -7.08
C GLY A 512 13.70 -34.69 -8.11
N GLU A 513 14.26 -34.72 -9.33
CA GLU A 513 13.88 -33.85 -10.45
C GLU A 513 12.39 -33.85 -10.74
N ARG A 514 11.76 -35.03 -10.69
CA ARG A 514 10.32 -35.15 -11.01
C ARG A 514 9.45 -34.36 -10.05
N ALA A 515 9.77 -34.34 -8.76
CA ALA A 515 9.00 -33.61 -7.76
C ALA A 515 9.08 -32.10 -8.00
N TYR A 516 10.23 -31.57 -8.41
CA TYR A 516 10.41 -30.18 -8.76
C TYR A 516 9.61 -29.80 -10.02
N ILE A 517 9.69 -30.62 -11.07
CA ILE A 517 8.90 -30.45 -12.30
C ILE A 517 7.39 -30.47 -11.98
N ASP A 518 6.93 -31.46 -11.19
CA ASP A 518 5.51 -31.58 -10.86
C ASP A 518 5.00 -30.36 -10.10
N ARG A 519 5.80 -29.75 -9.20
CA ARG A 519 5.42 -28.54 -8.46
C ARG A 519 5.24 -27.32 -9.37
N ILE A 520 6.16 -27.12 -10.32
CA ILE A 520 6.01 -26.03 -11.30
C ILE A 520 4.78 -26.26 -12.17
N VAL A 521 4.57 -27.50 -12.63
CA VAL A 521 3.41 -27.88 -13.45
C VAL A 521 2.11 -27.56 -12.72
N GLU A 522 1.95 -27.92 -11.44
CA GLU A 522 0.76 -27.63 -10.64
C GLU A 522 0.46 -26.13 -10.62
N GLY A 523 1.42 -25.29 -10.24
CA GLY A 523 1.18 -23.87 -10.11
C GLY A 523 0.88 -23.14 -11.43
N VAL A 524 1.53 -23.56 -12.53
CA VAL A 524 1.29 -22.96 -13.85
C VAL A 524 -0.02 -23.47 -14.46
N GLN A 525 -0.34 -24.76 -14.23
CA GLN A 525 -1.56 -25.40 -14.75
C GLN A 525 -2.82 -24.69 -14.27
N ASP A 526 -2.93 -24.35 -12.99
CA ASP A 526 -4.10 -23.70 -12.41
C ASP A 526 -4.40 -22.37 -13.12
N VAL A 527 -3.35 -21.59 -13.41
CA VAL A 527 -3.51 -20.32 -14.13
C VAL A 527 -3.79 -20.55 -15.63
N ALA A 528 -3.11 -21.51 -16.26
CA ALA A 528 -3.33 -21.84 -17.66
C ALA A 528 -4.76 -22.32 -17.92
N GLU A 529 -5.33 -23.13 -17.01
CA GLU A 529 -6.69 -23.63 -17.08
C GLU A 529 -7.72 -22.52 -16.91
N ALA A 530 -7.57 -21.63 -15.92
CA ALA A 530 -8.47 -20.51 -15.67
C ALA A 530 -8.55 -19.52 -16.85
N PHE A 531 -7.45 -19.37 -17.61
CA PHE A 531 -7.39 -18.47 -18.75
C PHE A 531 -7.64 -19.14 -20.10
N TYR A 532 -7.66 -20.46 -20.20
CA TYR A 532 -7.79 -21.14 -21.49
C TYR A 532 -9.02 -20.68 -22.31
N PRO A 533 -8.90 -20.34 -23.61
CA PRO A 533 -7.70 -20.39 -24.46
C PRO A 533 -6.87 -19.08 -24.51
N ARG A 534 -7.09 -18.13 -23.61
CA ARG A 534 -6.36 -16.86 -23.54
C ARG A 534 -4.89 -17.11 -23.14
N PRO A 535 -3.90 -16.37 -23.72
CA PRO A 535 -2.50 -16.63 -23.46
C PRO A 535 -2.08 -16.32 -22.01
N VAL A 536 -1.14 -17.13 -21.51
CA VAL A 536 -0.54 -16.99 -20.18
C VAL A 536 0.98 -16.91 -20.32
N ARG A 537 1.57 -15.73 -20.11
CA ARG A 537 3.02 -15.54 -20.09
C ARG A 537 3.60 -15.92 -18.74
N VAL A 538 4.44 -16.92 -18.74
CA VAL A 538 5.12 -17.41 -17.55
C VAL A 538 6.58 -16.97 -17.60
N ARG A 539 7.00 -16.19 -16.61
CA ARG A 539 8.38 -15.78 -16.44
C ARG A 539 9.15 -16.93 -15.76
N THR A 540 10.27 -17.34 -16.36
CA THR A 540 11.19 -18.28 -15.70
C THR A 540 11.78 -17.64 -14.45
N LEU A 541 12.33 -18.45 -13.57
CA LEU A 541 12.75 -18.06 -12.23
C LEU A 541 13.71 -16.85 -12.22
N ASP A 542 13.36 -15.84 -11.43
CA ASP A 542 14.08 -14.55 -11.33
C ASP A 542 14.28 -14.11 -9.87
N ALA A 543 14.58 -15.04 -8.98
CA ALA A 543 14.85 -14.71 -7.58
C ALA A 543 16.31 -14.26 -7.39
N PRO A 544 16.55 -13.12 -6.71
CA PRO A 544 17.89 -12.69 -6.35
C PRO A 544 18.52 -13.56 -5.23
N THR A 545 19.82 -13.43 -5.03
CA THR A 545 20.59 -14.29 -4.11
C THR A 545 20.19 -14.14 -2.64
N ASP A 546 19.74 -12.98 -2.22
CA ASP A 546 19.27 -12.73 -0.85
C ASP A 546 17.96 -13.48 -0.54
N GLU A 547 17.04 -13.63 -1.50
CA GLU A 547 15.86 -14.46 -1.32
C GLU A 547 16.20 -15.93 -1.14
N PHE A 548 17.16 -16.45 -1.92
CA PHE A 548 17.59 -17.85 -1.80
C PHE A 548 18.41 -18.14 -0.53
N ARG A 549 19.15 -17.18 -0.01
CA ARG A 549 19.93 -17.33 1.21
C ARG A 549 19.10 -17.66 2.43
N ASN A 550 17.86 -17.23 2.46
CA ASN A 550 16.92 -17.49 3.54
C ASN A 550 16.24 -18.89 3.45
N LEU A 551 16.55 -19.67 2.40
CA LEU A 551 15.99 -21.00 2.20
C LEU A 551 16.96 -22.09 2.65
N GLU A 552 16.43 -23.27 2.97
CA GLU A 552 17.27 -24.47 3.25
C GLU A 552 18.14 -24.82 2.03
N GLY A 553 19.44 -24.82 2.20
CA GLY A 553 20.42 -25.00 1.12
C GLY A 553 20.92 -23.68 0.52
N GLY A 554 20.54 -22.53 1.07
CA GLY A 554 20.99 -21.21 0.65
C GLY A 554 22.32 -20.75 1.29
N ASP A 555 22.91 -21.54 2.20
CA ASP A 555 24.16 -21.18 2.88
C ASP A 555 25.36 -20.94 1.92
N ASP A 556 25.30 -21.51 0.72
CA ASP A 556 26.34 -21.39 -0.31
C ASP A 556 26.06 -20.25 -1.30
N GLU A 557 24.91 -19.56 -1.19
CA GLU A 557 24.57 -18.43 -2.05
C GLU A 557 25.53 -17.24 -1.83
N PRO A 558 25.99 -16.60 -2.91
CA PRO A 558 26.91 -15.48 -2.78
C PRO A 558 26.30 -14.29 -2.04
N VAL A 559 27.08 -13.62 -1.20
CA VAL A 559 26.70 -12.34 -0.59
C VAL A 559 27.01 -11.26 -1.60
N GLU A 560 25.99 -10.64 -2.15
CA GLU A 560 26.12 -9.56 -3.12
C GLU A 560 25.80 -8.20 -2.48
N HIS A 561 26.55 -7.15 -2.84
CA HIS A 561 26.29 -5.81 -2.37
C HIS A 561 25.00 -5.22 -2.96
N ASN A 562 24.61 -5.66 -4.15
CA ASN A 562 23.36 -5.29 -4.79
C ASN A 562 22.79 -6.51 -5.54
N PRO A 563 22.01 -7.37 -4.89
CA PRO A 563 21.44 -8.58 -5.49
C PRO A 563 20.56 -8.29 -6.71
N MET A 564 19.90 -7.11 -6.76
CA MET A 564 19.07 -6.70 -7.89
C MET A 564 19.87 -6.61 -9.20
N MET A 565 21.14 -6.21 -9.14
CA MET A 565 22.06 -6.14 -10.29
C MET A 565 22.94 -7.39 -10.43
N GLY A 566 22.71 -8.39 -9.61
CA GLY A 566 23.58 -9.52 -9.40
C GLY A 566 23.22 -10.81 -10.14
N TYR A 567 23.35 -11.90 -9.43
CA TYR A 567 23.22 -13.28 -9.90
C TYR A 567 21.77 -13.76 -9.83
N ARG A 568 20.96 -13.36 -10.83
CA ARG A 568 19.54 -13.69 -10.95
C ARG A 568 19.10 -13.80 -12.42
N GLY A 569 17.88 -14.28 -12.65
CA GLY A 569 17.27 -14.37 -13.98
C GLY A 569 18.07 -15.22 -14.94
N ILE A 570 18.17 -14.80 -16.20
CA ILE A 570 18.88 -15.56 -17.22
C ILE A 570 20.35 -15.84 -16.88
N ARG A 571 21.01 -14.93 -16.16
CA ARG A 571 22.42 -15.12 -15.73
C ARG A 571 22.59 -16.36 -14.89
N ARG A 572 21.71 -16.57 -13.89
CA ARG A 572 21.69 -17.79 -13.08
C ARG A 572 21.28 -18.99 -13.92
N ALA A 573 20.24 -18.86 -14.74
CA ALA A 573 19.73 -19.94 -15.56
C ALA A 573 20.79 -20.54 -16.51
N LEU A 574 21.65 -19.69 -17.09
CA LEU A 574 22.72 -20.13 -17.98
C LEU A 574 23.93 -20.72 -17.23
N ASP A 575 24.17 -20.29 -16.00
CA ASP A 575 25.26 -20.78 -15.15
C ASP A 575 24.86 -22.08 -14.41
N GLU A 576 23.57 -22.28 -14.11
CA GLU A 576 22.98 -23.48 -13.51
C GLU A 576 22.04 -24.21 -14.50
N PRO A 577 22.55 -24.62 -15.69
CA PRO A 577 21.71 -25.13 -16.77
C PRO A 577 20.94 -26.41 -16.40
N ASP A 578 21.41 -27.19 -15.44
CA ASP A 578 20.74 -28.44 -15.00
C ASP A 578 19.38 -28.10 -14.31
N ILE A 579 19.32 -27.03 -13.52
CA ILE A 579 18.08 -26.58 -12.86
C ILE A 579 17.17 -25.93 -13.86
N PHE A 580 17.70 -25.06 -14.71
CA PHE A 580 16.92 -24.40 -15.75
C PHE A 580 16.29 -25.40 -16.74
N GLU A 581 17.01 -26.46 -17.09
CA GLU A 581 16.48 -27.56 -17.93
C GLU A 581 15.26 -28.27 -17.28
N LEU A 582 15.19 -28.34 -15.94
CA LEU A 582 14.01 -28.88 -15.24
C LEU A 582 12.80 -27.96 -15.35
N GLU A 583 13.00 -26.63 -15.26
CA GLU A 583 11.93 -25.66 -15.51
C GLU A 583 11.40 -25.78 -16.95
N LEU A 584 12.28 -25.83 -17.91
CA LEU A 584 11.92 -25.99 -19.32
C LEU A 584 11.19 -27.34 -19.59
N ARG A 585 11.58 -28.41 -18.90
CA ARG A 585 10.86 -29.69 -18.95
C ARG A 585 9.47 -29.62 -18.31
N ALA A 586 9.26 -28.75 -17.33
CA ALA A 586 7.93 -28.51 -16.80
C ALA A 586 7.02 -27.83 -17.86
N PHE A 587 7.52 -26.84 -18.59
CA PHE A 587 6.79 -26.25 -19.71
C PHE A 587 6.49 -27.28 -20.81
N ARG A 588 7.45 -28.10 -21.21
CA ARG A 588 7.19 -29.16 -22.15
C ARG A 588 6.08 -30.09 -21.67
N LYS A 589 6.07 -30.47 -20.40
CA LYS A 589 5.03 -31.31 -19.82
C LYS A 589 3.66 -30.65 -19.87
N LEU A 590 3.58 -29.34 -19.66
CA LEU A 590 2.33 -28.58 -19.77
C LEU A 590 1.79 -28.56 -21.23
N TYR A 591 2.66 -28.38 -22.22
CA TYR A 591 2.28 -28.51 -23.63
C TYR A 591 1.81 -29.94 -23.98
N GLU A 592 2.50 -30.97 -23.47
CA GLU A 592 2.07 -32.38 -23.61
C GLU A 592 0.71 -32.66 -22.96
N LEU A 593 0.33 -31.92 -21.91
CA LEU A 593 -0.97 -31.98 -21.26
C LEU A 593 -2.07 -31.23 -22.03
N GLY A 594 -1.70 -30.45 -23.04
CA GLY A 594 -2.62 -29.71 -23.92
C GLY A 594 -2.80 -28.23 -23.59
N TYR A 595 -1.98 -27.66 -22.71
CA TYR A 595 -2.00 -26.23 -22.39
C TYR A 595 -1.13 -25.46 -23.40
N ASP A 596 -1.64 -25.31 -24.63
CA ASP A 596 -0.99 -24.58 -25.74
C ASP A 596 -1.11 -23.05 -25.62
N ASN A 597 -1.79 -22.56 -24.58
CA ASN A 597 -1.94 -21.16 -24.27
C ASN A 597 -0.79 -20.56 -23.43
N ILE A 598 0.27 -21.34 -23.15
CA ILE A 598 1.43 -20.88 -22.39
C ILE A 598 2.42 -20.16 -23.30
N GLU A 599 2.93 -19.00 -22.86
CA GLU A 599 4.02 -18.25 -23.50
C GLU A 599 5.19 -18.18 -22.50
N ILE A 600 6.42 -18.59 -22.91
CA ILE A 600 7.61 -18.60 -22.05
C ILE A 600 8.31 -17.23 -22.13
N MET A 601 8.65 -16.65 -20.98
CA MET A 601 9.30 -15.33 -20.89
C MET A 601 10.60 -15.40 -20.08
N LEU A 602 11.72 -14.98 -20.67
CA LEU A 602 13.05 -14.99 -20.05
C LEU A 602 13.38 -13.64 -19.41
N PRO A 603 13.66 -13.57 -18.10
CA PRO A 603 14.00 -12.32 -17.41
C PRO A 603 15.47 -11.94 -17.58
N LEU A 604 15.79 -10.63 -17.46
CA LEU A 604 17.12 -10.04 -17.36
C LEU A 604 18.07 -10.36 -18.52
N VAL A 605 17.53 -10.60 -19.72
CA VAL A 605 18.34 -10.79 -20.94
C VAL A 605 19.03 -9.46 -21.31
N ASN A 606 20.33 -9.52 -21.62
CA ASN A 606 21.11 -8.35 -21.99
C ASN A 606 21.47 -8.29 -23.49
N ASP A 607 21.60 -9.42 -24.16
CA ASP A 607 22.04 -9.48 -25.55
C ASP A 607 21.55 -10.73 -26.30
N GLY A 608 21.89 -10.81 -27.60
CA GLY A 608 21.55 -11.96 -28.44
C GLY A 608 22.27 -13.24 -28.07
N ASP A 609 23.48 -13.18 -27.52
CA ASP A 609 24.25 -14.38 -27.16
C ASP A 609 23.58 -15.11 -25.99
N GLU A 610 23.08 -14.39 -24.97
CA GLU A 610 22.30 -14.98 -23.88
C GLU A 610 20.98 -15.58 -24.39
N THR A 611 20.32 -14.90 -25.33
CA THR A 611 19.08 -15.36 -25.97
C THR A 611 19.30 -16.65 -26.77
N ALA A 612 20.39 -16.73 -27.55
CA ALA A 612 20.76 -17.91 -28.31
C ALA A 612 21.07 -19.11 -27.38
N GLN A 613 21.81 -18.90 -26.29
CA GLN A 613 22.11 -19.96 -25.32
C GLN A 613 20.84 -20.49 -24.65
N ALA A 614 19.90 -19.60 -24.28
CA ALA A 614 18.62 -20.02 -23.71
C ALA A 614 17.79 -20.82 -24.72
N ARG A 615 17.75 -20.42 -25.98
CA ARG A 615 17.11 -21.17 -27.06
C ARG A 615 17.69 -22.57 -27.22
N GLU A 616 19.03 -22.71 -27.21
CA GLU A 616 19.68 -24.03 -27.25
C GLU A 616 19.26 -24.91 -26.06
N LEU A 617 19.10 -24.35 -24.86
CA LEU A 617 18.63 -25.08 -23.67
C LEU A 617 17.16 -25.50 -23.80
N MET A 618 16.29 -24.67 -24.37
CA MET A 618 14.90 -25.02 -24.68
C MET A 618 14.82 -26.21 -25.63
N GLU A 619 15.59 -26.16 -26.72
CA GLU A 619 15.66 -27.25 -27.70
C GLU A 619 16.20 -28.56 -27.06
N ARG A 620 17.21 -28.46 -26.18
CA ARG A 620 17.73 -29.61 -25.42
C ARG A 620 16.68 -30.21 -24.46
N ALA A 621 15.85 -29.36 -23.84
CA ALA A 621 14.76 -29.81 -22.99
C ALA A 621 13.61 -30.45 -23.78
N GLY A 622 13.64 -30.35 -25.12
CA GLY A 622 12.65 -30.91 -26.04
C GLY A 622 11.48 -29.99 -26.34
N LEU A 623 11.67 -28.70 -26.22
CA LEU A 623 10.75 -27.67 -26.69
C LEU A 623 11.12 -27.31 -28.14
N ASP A 624 10.15 -27.26 -29.05
CA ASP A 624 10.34 -26.80 -30.41
C ASP A 624 10.12 -25.29 -30.46
N THR A 625 11.21 -24.51 -30.49
CA THR A 625 11.18 -23.06 -30.41
C THR A 625 10.56 -22.40 -31.66
N ASP A 626 10.32 -23.16 -32.72
CA ASP A 626 9.59 -22.69 -33.90
C ASP A 626 8.06 -22.94 -33.79
N GLU A 627 7.61 -23.80 -32.86
CA GLU A 627 6.19 -24.13 -32.64
C GLU A 627 5.61 -23.50 -31.38
N ILE A 628 6.44 -23.21 -30.35
CA ILE A 628 5.98 -22.59 -29.09
C ILE A 628 6.11 -21.07 -29.18
N THR A 629 5.35 -20.34 -28.36
CA THR A 629 5.50 -18.90 -28.19
C THR A 629 6.47 -18.60 -27.06
N TRP A 630 7.54 -17.87 -27.33
CA TRP A 630 8.51 -17.46 -26.33
C TRP A 630 9.09 -16.07 -26.59
N GLY A 631 9.61 -15.44 -25.54
CA GLY A 631 10.17 -14.09 -25.65
C GLY A 631 11.00 -13.71 -24.44
N VAL A 632 11.43 -12.47 -24.39
CA VAL A 632 12.36 -11.96 -23.39
C VAL A 632 11.82 -10.70 -22.71
N MET A 633 12.33 -10.42 -21.53
CA MET A 633 12.09 -9.13 -20.89
C MET A 633 13.18 -8.12 -21.27
N ILE A 634 12.74 -6.90 -21.59
CA ILE A 634 13.61 -5.75 -21.79
C ILE A 634 13.62 -4.96 -20.49
N GLU A 635 14.62 -5.22 -19.67
CA GLU A 635 14.73 -4.71 -18.30
C GLU A 635 16.02 -3.92 -18.05
N THR A 636 16.92 -3.90 -19.04
CA THR A 636 18.16 -3.14 -18.93
C THR A 636 18.29 -2.16 -20.10
N PRO A 637 18.97 -1.00 -19.91
CA PRO A 637 19.31 -0.13 -21.02
C PRO A 637 20.15 -0.83 -22.10
N GLY A 638 20.96 -1.84 -21.68
CA GLY A 638 21.76 -2.67 -22.59
C GLY A 638 20.88 -3.42 -23.57
N SER A 639 19.92 -4.22 -23.08
CA SER A 639 18.99 -4.97 -23.91
C SER A 639 18.16 -4.07 -24.84
N ALA A 640 17.70 -2.91 -24.36
CA ALA A 640 16.97 -1.94 -25.16
C ALA A 640 17.80 -1.38 -26.32
N MET A 641 19.11 -1.24 -26.13
CA MET A 641 20.02 -0.74 -27.16
C MET A 641 20.42 -1.76 -28.23
N VAL A 642 20.40 -3.06 -27.89
CA VAL A 642 20.78 -4.17 -28.79
C VAL A 642 19.60 -5.08 -29.13
N VAL A 643 18.38 -4.55 -29.06
CA VAL A 643 17.14 -5.31 -29.28
C VAL A 643 17.09 -5.95 -30.67
N GLU A 644 17.79 -5.40 -31.65
CA GLU A 644 17.95 -5.97 -32.98
C GLU A 644 18.62 -7.36 -32.92
N ASP A 645 19.72 -7.49 -32.16
CA ASP A 645 20.46 -8.75 -32.00
C ASP A 645 19.61 -9.80 -31.25
N ILE A 646 18.86 -9.35 -30.21
CA ILE A 646 17.93 -10.21 -29.46
C ILE A 646 16.81 -10.75 -30.37
N THR A 647 16.22 -9.88 -31.19
CA THR A 647 15.12 -10.28 -32.08
C THR A 647 15.57 -11.12 -33.26
N ASP A 648 16.85 -11.08 -33.65
CA ASP A 648 17.42 -11.94 -34.67
C ASP A 648 17.47 -13.42 -34.25
N GLU A 649 17.38 -13.69 -32.95
CA GLU A 649 17.32 -15.06 -32.40
C GLU A 649 15.91 -15.70 -32.47
N GLY A 650 14.93 -15.01 -33.03
CA GLY A 650 13.60 -15.56 -33.32
C GLY A 650 12.61 -15.52 -32.16
N VAL A 651 12.71 -14.55 -31.27
CA VAL A 651 11.72 -14.32 -30.21
C VAL A 651 10.39 -13.79 -30.80
N ASP A 652 9.27 -14.28 -30.28
CA ASP A 652 7.92 -13.88 -30.73
C ASP A 652 7.48 -12.56 -30.12
N PHE A 653 8.01 -12.23 -28.93
CA PHE A 653 7.66 -11.01 -28.22
C PHE A 653 8.78 -10.51 -27.32
N VAL A 654 8.71 -9.22 -27.01
CA VAL A 654 9.47 -8.63 -25.91
C VAL A 654 8.50 -7.97 -24.90
N SER A 655 8.87 -7.97 -23.62
CA SER A 655 8.08 -7.37 -22.56
C SER A 655 8.92 -6.42 -21.70
N PHE A 656 8.44 -5.19 -21.51
CA PHE A 656 9.14 -4.25 -20.63
C PHE A 656 8.91 -4.60 -19.18
N GLY A 657 9.98 -4.89 -18.42
CA GLY A 657 10.00 -4.92 -16.97
C GLY A 657 10.37 -3.52 -16.47
N THR A 658 9.36 -2.66 -16.32
CA THR A 658 9.60 -1.23 -16.06
C THR A 658 10.29 -0.95 -14.75
N ASN A 659 10.06 -1.79 -13.74
CA ASN A 659 10.71 -1.64 -12.45
C ASN A 659 12.24 -1.67 -12.58
N ASP A 660 12.78 -2.69 -13.22
CA ASP A 660 14.21 -2.85 -13.40
C ASP A 660 14.76 -1.93 -14.52
N LEU A 661 14.02 -1.75 -15.62
CA LEU A 661 14.41 -0.84 -16.69
C LEU A 661 14.59 0.60 -16.19
N THR A 662 13.67 1.07 -15.34
CA THR A 662 13.73 2.40 -14.75
C THR A 662 14.92 2.51 -13.80
N GLN A 663 15.03 1.55 -12.87
CA GLN A 663 16.13 1.48 -11.91
C GLN A 663 17.50 1.56 -12.59
N TYR A 664 17.74 0.76 -13.61
CA TYR A 664 19.04 0.72 -14.29
C TYR A 664 19.26 1.90 -15.24
N THR A 665 18.21 2.45 -15.84
CA THR A 665 18.31 3.64 -16.69
C THR A 665 18.69 4.87 -15.88
N LEU A 666 18.07 5.04 -14.71
CA LEU A 666 18.30 6.21 -13.87
C LEU A 666 19.44 5.99 -12.86
N ALA A 667 19.97 4.75 -12.77
CA ALA A 667 20.93 4.33 -11.76
C ALA A 667 20.42 4.63 -10.33
N ALA A 668 19.11 4.49 -10.13
CA ALA A 668 18.42 4.71 -8.88
C ALA A 668 17.87 3.37 -8.39
N ASP A 669 18.32 2.92 -7.24
CA ASP A 669 17.78 1.72 -6.58
C ASP A 669 16.39 2.08 -6.01
N ARG A 670 15.35 1.42 -6.52
CA ARG A 670 13.96 1.65 -6.08
C ARG A 670 13.73 1.32 -4.60
N ASN A 671 14.59 0.48 -4.03
CA ASN A 671 14.54 0.10 -2.62
C ASN A 671 15.38 1.04 -1.74
N ASN A 672 16.03 2.04 -2.32
CA ASN A 672 16.84 3.02 -1.61
C ASN A 672 16.13 4.38 -1.58
N GLU A 673 15.63 4.74 -0.43
CA GLU A 673 14.85 5.95 -0.15
C GLU A 673 15.53 7.24 -0.56
N HIS A 674 16.86 7.32 -0.44
CA HIS A 674 17.63 8.52 -0.80
C HIS A 674 17.68 8.83 -2.30
N VAL A 675 17.26 7.89 -3.13
CA VAL A 675 17.19 8.04 -4.58
C VAL A 675 15.83 7.70 -5.16
N ALA A 676 14.83 7.41 -4.31
CA ALA A 676 13.46 7.10 -4.70
C ALA A 676 12.82 8.24 -5.53
N ASP A 677 13.07 9.49 -5.19
CA ASP A 677 12.61 10.66 -5.95
C ASP A 677 13.16 10.73 -7.37
N ILE A 678 14.31 10.06 -7.63
CA ILE A 678 14.88 9.96 -8.98
C ILE A 678 14.17 8.87 -9.78
N TYR A 679 13.56 7.89 -9.09
CA TYR A 679 12.87 6.78 -9.72
C TYR A 679 11.54 7.24 -10.30
N ASN A 680 11.50 7.41 -11.62
CA ASN A 680 10.31 7.83 -12.36
C ASN A 680 10.18 7.01 -13.63
N GLU A 681 9.19 6.15 -13.71
CA GLU A 681 8.93 5.27 -14.84
C GLU A 681 8.57 6.04 -16.13
N THR A 682 8.01 7.26 -16.00
CA THR A 682 7.70 8.16 -17.12
C THR A 682 8.87 9.10 -17.47
N HIS A 683 10.06 8.89 -16.87
CA HIS A 683 11.24 9.69 -17.19
C HIS A 683 11.57 9.64 -18.69
N PRO A 684 11.88 10.80 -19.34
CA PRO A 684 12.15 10.84 -20.79
C PRO A 684 13.21 9.85 -21.28
N GLY A 685 14.20 9.51 -20.46
CA GLY A 685 15.23 8.52 -20.77
C GLY A 685 14.67 7.11 -20.89
N VAL A 686 13.74 6.73 -19.97
CA VAL A 686 13.06 5.42 -19.97
C VAL A 686 12.12 5.34 -21.18
N LEU A 687 11.29 6.36 -21.38
CA LEU A 687 10.36 6.44 -22.51
C LEU A 687 11.08 6.37 -23.86
N ALA A 688 12.25 7.02 -23.99
CA ALA A 688 13.05 6.97 -25.22
C ALA A 688 13.57 5.56 -25.54
N LEU A 689 13.97 4.78 -24.52
CA LEU A 689 14.35 3.38 -24.71
C LEU A 689 13.15 2.53 -25.14
N MET A 690 12.00 2.71 -24.51
CA MET A 690 10.77 1.99 -24.85
C MET A 690 10.30 2.31 -26.27
N SER A 691 10.26 3.60 -26.68
CA SER A 691 9.93 4.01 -28.07
C SER A 691 10.86 3.37 -29.08
N ARG A 692 12.19 3.35 -28.79
CA ARG A 692 13.17 2.69 -29.67
C ARG A 692 12.83 1.21 -29.87
N VAL A 693 12.61 0.50 -28.78
CA VAL A 693 12.31 -0.95 -28.80
C VAL A 693 11.01 -1.22 -29.55
N ILE A 694 9.92 -0.51 -29.23
CA ILE A 694 8.62 -0.67 -29.90
C ILE A 694 8.75 -0.46 -31.42
N ARG A 695 9.45 0.58 -31.83
CA ARG A 695 9.67 0.86 -33.26
C ARG A 695 10.42 -0.26 -33.98
N ILE A 696 11.51 -0.77 -33.39
CA ILE A 696 12.33 -1.83 -33.96
C ILE A 696 11.55 -3.14 -34.04
N CYS A 697 10.88 -3.52 -32.95
CA CYS A 697 10.08 -4.74 -32.90
C CYS A 697 8.93 -4.71 -33.91
N ARG A 698 8.28 -3.56 -34.13
CA ARG A 698 7.25 -3.39 -35.13
C ARG A 698 7.79 -3.56 -36.55
N GLU A 699 9.02 -3.09 -36.84
CA GLU A 699 9.68 -3.27 -38.14
C GLU A 699 10.03 -4.75 -38.38
N ARG A 700 10.12 -5.56 -37.34
CA ARG A 700 10.52 -6.99 -37.37
C ARG A 700 9.36 -7.96 -37.11
N ASP A 701 8.14 -7.45 -36.99
CA ASP A 701 6.92 -8.23 -36.67
C ASP A 701 7.01 -8.97 -35.33
N VAL A 702 7.76 -8.41 -34.36
CA VAL A 702 7.87 -8.90 -32.96
C VAL A 702 6.87 -8.16 -32.08
N ARG A 703 6.06 -8.89 -31.30
CA ARG A 703 5.07 -8.30 -30.39
C ARG A 703 5.75 -7.59 -29.24
N THR A 704 5.16 -6.48 -28.78
CA THR A 704 5.67 -5.71 -27.64
C THR A 704 4.65 -5.66 -26.51
N SER A 705 5.11 -5.72 -25.28
CA SER A 705 4.24 -5.64 -24.10
C SER A 705 4.92 -4.94 -22.93
N ILE A 706 4.13 -4.59 -21.92
CA ILE A 706 4.59 -4.15 -20.62
C ILE A 706 4.03 -5.08 -19.56
N CYS A 707 4.80 -5.41 -18.52
CA CYS A 707 4.37 -6.24 -17.42
C CYS A 707 4.79 -5.70 -16.03
N GLY A 708 5.41 -4.51 -15.98
CA GLY A 708 5.71 -3.80 -14.74
C GLY A 708 4.49 -3.08 -14.16
N GLN A 709 4.65 -2.49 -12.97
CA GLN A 709 3.59 -1.72 -12.31
C GLN A 709 3.11 -0.52 -13.15
N ALA A 710 4.02 0.07 -13.93
CA ALA A 710 3.69 1.16 -14.86
C ALA A 710 2.61 0.81 -15.89
N GLY A 711 2.32 -0.48 -16.14
CA GLY A 711 1.19 -0.92 -16.97
C GLY A 711 -0.18 -0.52 -16.44
N SER A 712 -0.29 -0.17 -15.17
CA SER A 712 -1.49 0.38 -14.55
C SER A 712 -1.51 1.92 -14.52
N ASN A 713 -0.37 2.58 -14.83
CA ASN A 713 -0.27 4.04 -14.84
C ASN A 713 -0.93 4.64 -16.09
N PRO A 714 -1.93 5.56 -15.96
CA PRO A 714 -2.65 6.14 -17.08
C PRO A 714 -1.77 6.87 -18.10
N GLU A 715 -0.73 7.60 -17.68
CA GLU A 715 0.18 8.32 -18.57
C GLU A 715 1.05 7.35 -19.37
N MET A 716 1.54 6.32 -18.71
CA MET A 716 2.32 5.26 -19.37
C MET A 716 1.47 4.51 -20.39
N VAL A 717 0.23 4.17 -20.06
CA VAL A 717 -0.71 3.51 -20.99
C VAL A 717 -0.97 4.37 -22.22
N GLU A 718 -1.23 5.68 -22.06
CA GLU A 718 -1.42 6.59 -23.19
C GLU A 718 -0.18 6.63 -24.09
N PHE A 719 1.00 6.81 -23.52
CA PHE A 719 2.26 6.82 -24.24
C PHE A 719 2.47 5.52 -25.04
N LEU A 720 2.31 4.37 -24.39
CA LEU A 720 2.55 3.07 -25.02
C LEU A 720 1.60 2.79 -26.18
N VAL A 721 0.32 3.12 -26.04
CA VAL A 721 -0.68 2.95 -27.10
C VAL A 721 -0.37 3.91 -28.28
N GLU A 722 0.06 5.14 -28.00
CA GLU A 722 0.50 6.08 -29.03
C GLU A 722 1.74 5.61 -29.81
N GLU A 723 2.69 4.96 -29.13
CA GLU A 723 3.87 4.34 -29.76
C GLU A 723 3.54 3.05 -30.51
N GLY A 724 2.36 2.45 -30.27
CA GLY A 724 1.86 1.26 -30.96
C GLY A 724 2.27 -0.06 -30.32
N ILE A 725 2.29 -0.12 -28.99
CA ILE A 725 2.47 -1.37 -28.22
C ILE A 725 1.37 -2.39 -28.56
N THR A 726 1.67 -3.68 -28.53
CA THR A 726 0.69 -4.72 -28.87
C THR A 726 -0.13 -5.19 -27.67
N SER A 727 0.40 -5.12 -26.45
CA SER A 727 -0.38 -5.42 -25.24
C SER A 727 0.12 -4.65 -24.00
N VAL A 728 -0.81 -4.35 -23.12
CA VAL A 728 -0.55 -3.73 -21.80
C VAL A 728 -1.03 -4.67 -20.72
N SER A 729 -0.17 -5.00 -19.73
CA SER A 729 -0.56 -5.82 -18.62
C SER A 729 -0.68 -4.97 -17.34
N ALA A 730 -1.82 -5.07 -16.69
CA ALA A 730 -2.18 -4.30 -15.52
C ALA A 730 -2.39 -5.20 -14.29
N ASN A 731 -2.46 -4.60 -13.12
CA ASN A 731 -2.92 -5.30 -11.91
C ASN A 731 -4.38 -5.71 -12.05
N ILE A 732 -4.82 -6.70 -11.28
CA ILE A 732 -6.17 -7.30 -11.38
C ILE A 732 -7.27 -6.24 -11.27
N ASP A 733 -7.15 -5.32 -10.34
CA ASP A 733 -8.06 -4.21 -10.07
C ASP A 733 -8.08 -3.14 -11.17
N ALA A 734 -6.96 -2.93 -11.88
CA ALA A 734 -6.80 -1.90 -12.90
C ALA A 734 -7.21 -2.34 -14.32
N VAL A 735 -7.45 -3.63 -14.60
CA VAL A 735 -7.71 -4.16 -15.95
C VAL A 735 -8.83 -3.41 -16.68
N THR A 736 -9.94 -3.17 -15.99
CA THR A 736 -11.12 -2.52 -16.60
C THR A 736 -10.84 -1.09 -17.00
N ASP A 737 -10.13 -0.34 -16.17
CA ASP A 737 -9.84 1.08 -16.42
C ASP A 737 -8.74 1.26 -17.45
N VAL A 738 -7.72 0.41 -17.42
CA VAL A 738 -6.72 0.34 -18.50
C VAL A 738 -7.39 0.04 -19.84
N ARG A 739 -8.35 -0.88 -19.91
CA ARG A 739 -9.10 -1.16 -21.14
C ARG A 739 -9.88 0.05 -21.65
N LYS A 740 -10.57 0.77 -20.75
CA LYS A 740 -11.26 2.02 -21.13
C LYS A 740 -10.27 3.08 -21.63
N ARG A 741 -9.11 3.21 -20.98
CA ARG A 741 -8.06 4.14 -21.37
C ARG A 741 -7.53 3.80 -22.77
N VAL A 742 -7.13 2.55 -23.01
CA VAL A 742 -6.68 2.04 -24.30
C VAL A 742 -7.71 2.36 -25.40
N ALA A 743 -8.96 1.97 -25.19
CA ALA A 743 -10.05 2.24 -26.15
C ALA A 743 -10.22 3.74 -26.45
N ARG A 744 -10.08 4.61 -25.44
CA ARG A 744 -10.15 6.06 -25.58
C ARG A 744 -8.99 6.62 -26.42
N VAL A 745 -7.76 6.16 -26.15
CA VAL A 745 -6.56 6.58 -26.89
C VAL A 745 -6.64 6.14 -28.34
N GLU A 746 -6.94 4.88 -28.59
CA GLU A 746 -7.10 4.34 -29.95
C GLU A 746 -8.17 5.09 -30.75
N LYS A 747 -9.32 5.37 -30.12
CA LYS A 747 -10.37 6.18 -30.72
C LYS A 747 -9.90 7.61 -31.05
N ARG A 748 -9.10 8.22 -30.18
CA ARG A 748 -8.48 9.54 -30.41
C ARG A 748 -7.54 9.48 -31.62
N LEU A 749 -6.68 8.48 -31.69
CA LEU A 749 -5.75 8.27 -32.83
C LEU A 749 -6.49 8.08 -34.13
N MET A 750 -7.53 7.23 -34.17
CA MET A 750 -8.38 7.02 -35.35
C MET A 750 -9.06 8.31 -35.82
N LEU A 751 -9.60 9.11 -34.89
CA LEU A 751 -10.25 10.39 -35.20
C LEU A 751 -9.27 11.43 -35.71
N ASN A 752 -8.06 11.49 -35.16
CA ASN A 752 -7.00 12.38 -35.59
C ASN A 752 -6.55 12.01 -37.02
N HIS A 753 -6.37 10.72 -37.28
CA HIS A 753 -6.06 10.23 -38.63
C HIS A 753 -7.18 10.57 -39.67
N ALA A 754 -8.45 10.32 -39.29
CA ALA A 754 -9.60 10.62 -40.11
C ALA A 754 -9.79 12.13 -40.41
N ARG A 755 -9.36 13.00 -39.49
CA ARG A 755 -9.38 14.47 -39.66
C ARG A 755 -8.21 15.01 -40.50
N GLY A 756 -7.29 14.15 -40.93
CA GLY A 756 -6.11 14.56 -41.68
C GLY A 756 -5.03 15.24 -40.82
N ASN A 757 -5.20 15.22 -39.47
CA ASN A 757 -4.18 15.62 -38.55
C ASN A 757 -3.25 14.42 -38.28
N SER A 758 -2.56 13.96 -39.33
CA SER A 758 -1.36 13.17 -39.14
C SER A 758 -0.30 14.15 -38.65
N GLU A 759 -0.09 14.25 -37.37
CA GLU A 759 1.12 14.84 -36.82
C GLU A 759 2.29 13.92 -37.23
N GLY A 760 2.70 14.14 -38.47
CA GLY A 760 3.99 13.72 -38.93
C GLY A 760 5.03 14.68 -38.38
N ASN A 761 6.16 14.13 -37.98
CA ASN A 761 7.44 14.77 -37.69
C ASN A 761 7.52 15.49 -36.35
N ARG A 762 7.83 14.73 -35.32
CA ARG A 762 8.82 15.21 -34.34
C ARG A 762 10.20 14.90 -34.92
N GLU A 763 10.84 15.95 -35.55
CA GLU A 763 12.27 15.98 -35.82
C GLU A 763 13.08 15.99 -34.52
#